data_e34b7f317b1614e5920c2c12e1798e3f
#
_entry.id   e34b7f317b1614e5920c2c12e1798e3f
#
_cell.length_a   1.000
_cell.length_b   1.000
_cell.length_c   1.000
_cell.angle_alpha   90.00
_cell.angle_beta   90.00
_cell.angle_gamma   90.00
#
_symmetry.space_group_name_H-M   'P 1'
#
loop_
_entity.id
_entity.type
_entity.pdbx_description
1 polymer ?
#
loop_
_entity_poly.entity_id
_entity_poly.type
_entity_poly.pdbx_seq_one_letter_code
_entity_poly.pdbx_strand_id
1 'polypeptide(L)'
;MLTKLLLLAGAILMQGRGTLPPLPAPPAPPNAAQPQIFVGPGNVTLPFVTDQTLQMPQQQQLPPGTATVDGIVTILGTSDPVSGAVVEMRKTECGRSGGESMTSTSGADGRFSFKQVRPGNWCIGAAKVGGALSPVEYQQRGFKGRGTAVPIADNQQIRDIKLIMPRTGTISGRVLDSDGEPMGHARVQAMEAFYQEGRKRLYTLNAVQTNDQGEFSLFWLPPGQYYVSAVPEDPLRQNVMYSVSPPGIGGHRSDAMPPVVTRTNLADGSFTEEVYRPIYYGGGPDAQRAQKIDVRPGSSNAIELSFAGARTQSFHIRGRLVNGVNGQPAEGAQVRLYPREWTATAVVPYGTVDKAGNFDIRGVAPGSYALYAASSMRDPAAPNPANLQGLPAAQIQQLLAQGLNPGGAIPIGARMPVEMGSQNLDNVSLTLLPGGTLTGEFVFEGNLASSLTPQQKSSFRVSLSRSPDIVGASLGGASTGGIAASATDNTFRLQSIFPGDLRVTVSPFINTFSWTPQTLSDPVGSIFVKSIRYGNVDVLNDGLRLETHNPDQRLQVVLATGGTLAGIVTNDRGEAMANAKVALVPDFAYRNRDDLYRNVTTDASGRFKIGGIALGDYRAFAWEEIADGAWQDPEVLREVESRGKMVRVGEGEQSALELVAIPGGRQ
;
A
#
# COMPACT_ATOMS: atom_id res chain seq x y z
N MET A 1 3.58 46.10 -51.63
CA MET A 1 4.21 47.36 -51.20
C MET A 1 4.99 47.05 -49.97
N LEU A 2 6.22 46.91 -50.17
CA LEU A 2 7.38 47.65 -49.67
C LEU A 2 7.63 47.43 -48.18
N THR A 3 8.59 46.62 -47.78
CA THR A 3 10.06 46.72 -47.97
C THR A 3 10.75 47.56 -46.85
N LYS A 4 11.69 46.85 -46.17
CA LYS A 4 12.99 47.31 -45.68
C LYS A 4 13.06 48.16 -44.40
N LEU A 5 13.87 47.61 -43.46
CA LEU A 5 15.22 48.12 -43.05
C LEU A 5 15.75 47.12 -41.98
N LEU A 6 16.64 46.33 -42.14
CA LEU A 6 18.05 46.10 -42.47
C LEU A 6 19.04 47.12 -41.90
N LEU A 7 19.91 46.56 -41.02
CA LEU A 7 21.33 46.82 -40.81
C LEU A 7 21.78 48.17 -40.25
N LEU A 8 22.45 48.10 -39.11
CA LEU A 8 23.81 48.68 -39.03
C LEU A 8 24.70 47.82 -38.13
N ALA A 9 25.62 47.15 -38.78
CA ALA A 9 26.82 46.59 -38.18
C ALA A 9 27.85 47.71 -38.03
N GLY A 10 28.60 47.69 -36.94
CA GLY A 10 29.73 48.60 -36.75
C GLY A 10 30.80 47.93 -35.88
N ALA A 11 31.72 47.26 -36.54
CA ALA A 11 32.95 46.75 -35.93
C ALA A 11 33.85 47.91 -35.48
N ILE A 12 34.42 47.83 -34.28
CA ILE A 12 35.68 48.47 -33.92
C ILE A 12 36.60 47.44 -33.29
N LEU A 13 37.76 47.31 -33.89
CA LEU A 13 38.88 46.45 -33.59
C LEU A 13 39.57 46.79 -32.26
N MET A 14 40.00 45.70 -31.60
CA MET A 14 41.27 45.51 -30.90
C MET A 14 42.03 46.73 -30.35
N GLN A 15 42.24 46.74 -29.05
CA GLN A 15 43.57 46.70 -28.40
C GLN A 15 43.44 46.75 -26.89
N GLY A 16 44.18 45.90 -26.17
CA GLY A 16 44.40 46.06 -24.76
C GLY A 16 44.34 44.72 -23.99
N ARG A 17 45.44 43.96 -23.96
CA ARG A 17 45.70 42.95 -22.97
C ARG A 17 45.75 43.58 -21.58
N GLY A 18 44.66 43.56 -20.85
CA GLY A 18 44.63 43.82 -19.43
C GLY A 18 44.22 42.55 -18.72
N THR A 19 45.12 41.99 -17.91
CA THR A 19 44.77 40.88 -16.99
C THR A 19 43.72 41.37 -16.02
N LEU A 20 42.55 40.79 -16.09
CA LEU A 20 41.51 40.98 -15.07
C LEU A 20 42.02 40.47 -13.72
N PRO A 21 41.79 41.22 -12.64
CA PRO A 21 42.12 40.74 -11.31
C PRO A 21 41.26 39.51 -10.99
N PRO A 22 41.75 38.52 -10.18
CA PRO A 22 40.99 37.37 -9.79
C PRO A 22 39.73 37.80 -9.05
N LEU A 23 38.60 37.21 -9.43
CA LEU A 23 37.34 37.36 -8.71
C LEU A 23 37.55 36.98 -7.23
N PRO A 24 36.99 37.76 -6.30
CA PRO A 24 37.06 37.41 -4.89
C PRO A 24 36.42 36.03 -4.67
N ALA A 25 37.07 35.21 -3.86
CA ALA A 25 36.57 33.91 -3.48
C ALA A 25 35.14 34.05 -2.90
N PRO A 26 34.21 33.13 -3.23
CA PRO A 26 32.91 33.18 -2.64
C PRO A 26 33.02 33.10 -1.12
N PRO A 27 32.22 33.86 -0.38
CA PRO A 27 32.24 33.80 1.09
C PRO A 27 31.97 32.35 1.53
N ALA A 28 32.72 31.92 2.54
CA ALA A 28 32.53 30.62 3.17
C ALA A 28 31.07 30.49 3.60
N PRO A 29 30.42 29.29 3.41
CA PRO A 29 29.07 29.11 3.83
C PRO A 29 28.99 29.39 5.36
N PRO A 30 27.97 30.11 5.82
CA PRO A 30 27.83 30.33 7.24
C PRO A 30 27.65 29.02 7.96
N ASN A 31 28.52 28.74 8.91
CA ASN A 31 28.40 27.63 9.85
C ASN A 31 27.27 27.93 10.83
N ALA A 32 26.05 27.79 10.38
CA ALA A 32 24.87 27.74 11.23
C ALA A 32 23.82 26.92 10.50
N ALA A 33 23.66 25.70 10.94
CA ALA A 33 22.51 24.89 10.56
C ALA A 33 21.25 25.66 10.98
N GLN A 34 20.58 26.30 10.03
CA GLN A 34 19.25 26.84 10.28
C GLN A 34 18.29 25.66 10.51
N PRO A 35 17.46 25.69 11.56
CA PRO A 35 16.47 24.66 11.80
C PRO A 35 15.51 24.61 10.62
N GLN A 36 15.41 23.45 9.98
CA GLN A 36 14.41 23.23 8.93
C GLN A 36 13.04 23.08 9.61
N ILE A 37 12.11 23.90 9.18
CA ILE A 37 10.75 23.92 9.68
C ILE A 37 9.90 23.02 8.82
N PHE A 38 9.38 21.92 9.41
CA PHE A 38 8.42 21.05 8.75
C PHE A 38 7.00 21.51 9.07
N VAL A 39 6.20 21.81 8.03
CA VAL A 39 4.78 22.12 8.17
C VAL A 39 4.00 20.83 7.97
N GLY A 40 3.49 20.25 9.04
CA GLY A 40 2.54 19.13 8.98
C GLY A 40 1.12 19.61 8.67
N PRO A 41 0.22 18.72 8.26
CA PRO A 41 -1.18 19.09 8.02
C PRO A 41 -1.82 19.50 9.35
N GLY A 42 -2.01 20.79 9.53
CA GLY A 42 -2.56 21.37 10.76
C GLY A 42 -1.86 22.64 11.22
N ASN A 43 -1.06 23.31 10.40
CA ASN A 43 -0.39 24.60 10.71
C ASN A 43 0.41 24.66 12.02
N VAL A 44 0.99 23.56 12.47
CA VAL A 44 1.92 23.57 13.62
C VAL A 44 3.32 23.33 13.10
N THR A 45 4.13 24.37 13.16
CA THR A 45 5.55 24.32 12.83
C THR A 45 6.33 23.87 14.06
N LEU A 46 6.85 22.64 14.05
CA LEU A 46 7.73 22.16 15.12
C LEU A 46 9.20 22.41 14.72
N PRO A 47 10.02 23.04 15.55
CA PRO A 47 11.45 23.14 15.28
C PRO A 47 12.10 21.77 15.45
N PHE A 48 12.74 21.28 14.40
CA PHE A 48 13.63 20.13 14.47
C PHE A 48 14.94 20.62 15.12
N VAL A 49 15.14 20.28 16.39
CA VAL A 49 16.44 20.51 17.04
C VAL A 49 17.35 19.35 16.68
N THR A 50 18.31 19.62 15.80
CA THR A 50 19.46 18.70 15.62
C THR A 50 20.39 18.91 16.82
N ASP A 51 20.15 18.21 17.91
CA ASP A 51 21.09 18.14 19.00
C ASP A 51 22.30 17.29 18.56
N GLN A 52 23.42 17.94 18.37
CA GLN A 52 24.70 17.28 18.05
C GLN A 52 25.26 16.47 19.24
N THR A 53 24.55 16.42 20.37
CA THR A 53 24.99 15.69 21.57
C THR A 53 24.30 14.35 21.80
N LEU A 54 23.32 13.97 20.96
CA LEU A 54 22.95 12.56 20.90
C LEU A 54 24.11 11.85 20.18
N GLN A 55 25.11 11.42 20.93
CA GLN A 55 26.00 10.36 20.53
C GLN A 55 25.09 9.17 20.19
N MET A 56 24.68 9.09 18.91
CA MET A 56 24.25 7.82 18.38
C MET A 56 25.31 6.82 18.77
N PRO A 57 24.95 5.65 19.33
CA PRO A 57 25.95 4.61 19.56
C PRO A 57 26.69 4.51 18.24
N GLN A 58 28.01 4.71 18.26
CA GLN A 58 28.85 4.58 17.11
C GLN A 58 28.46 3.25 16.49
N GLN A 59 27.87 3.29 15.30
CA GLN A 59 27.62 2.09 14.52
C GLN A 59 28.99 1.43 14.44
N GLN A 60 29.16 0.34 15.18
CA GLN A 60 30.36 -0.50 15.03
C GLN A 60 30.42 -0.82 13.54
N GLN A 61 31.34 -0.19 12.83
CA GLN A 61 31.58 -0.50 11.43
C GLN A 61 32.01 -1.96 11.43
N LEU A 62 31.06 -2.82 11.07
CA LEU A 62 31.35 -4.23 10.91
C LEU A 62 32.50 -4.37 9.89
N PRO A 63 33.47 -5.24 10.13
CA PRO A 63 34.62 -5.39 9.22
C PRO A 63 34.10 -5.65 7.78
N PRO A 64 34.83 -5.14 6.77
CA PRO A 64 34.51 -5.43 5.39
C PRO A 64 34.51 -6.93 5.13
N GLY A 65 33.63 -7.40 4.26
CA GLY A 65 33.60 -8.79 3.84
C GLY A 65 34.79 -9.14 2.94
N THR A 66 34.94 -10.40 2.64
CA THR A 66 36.06 -10.94 1.84
C THR A 66 35.62 -11.54 0.51
N ALA A 67 34.29 -11.72 0.31
CA ALA A 67 33.76 -12.33 -0.90
C ALA A 67 33.61 -11.33 -2.05
N THR A 68 33.52 -11.86 -3.28
CA THR A 68 33.24 -11.09 -4.51
C THR A 68 32.06 -11.70 -5.27
N VAL A 69 31.29 -10.82 -5.91
CA VAL A 69 30.15 -11.24 -6.75
C VAL A 69 30.22 -10.50 -8.09
N ASP A 70 30.33 -11.26 -9.17
CA ASP A 70 30.40 -10.75 -10.54
C ASP A 70 29.24 -11.28 -11.37
N GLY A 71 28.76 -10.45 -12.28
CA GLY A 71 27.65 -10.84 -13.13
C GLY A 71 27.44 -9.95 -14.37
N ILE A 72 26.34 -10.21 -15.05
CA ILE A 72 25.95 -9.48 -16.24
C ILE A 72 24.45 -9.20 -16.24
N VAL A 73 24.07 -8.01 -16.71
CA VAL A 73 22.68 -7.61 -16.95
C VAL A 73 22.43 -7.64 -18.45
N THR A 74 21.39 -8.37 -18.89
CA THR A 74 21.03 -8.51 -20.30
C THR A 74 19.53 -8.31 -20.51
N ILE A 75 19.13 -8.11 -21.78
CA ILE A 75 17.72 -7.99 -22.18
C ILE A 75 17.16 -9.38 -22.49
N LEU A 76 15.95 -9.65 -22.00
CA LEU A 76 15.23 -10.89 -22.32
C LEU A 76 14.97 -11.01 -23.84
N GLY A 77 15.33 -12.16 -24.41
CA GLY A 77 15.09 -12.50 -25.80
C GLY A 77 16.21 -12.13 -26.78
N THR A 78 16.92 -11.01 -26.54
CA THR A 78 18.05 -10.60 -27.42
C THR A 78 19.42 -10.91 -26.82
N SER A 79 19.50 -11.04 -25.51
CA SER A 79 20.74 -11.15 -24.74
C SER A 79 21.68 -9.93 -24.88
N ASP A 80 21.20 -8.80 -25.39
CA ASP A 80 21.94 -7.58 -25.47
C ASP A 80 22.32 -7.09 -24.07
N PRO A 81 23.56 -6.58 -23.88
CA PRO A 81 23.97 -6.06 -22.58
C PRO A 81 23.22 -4.79 -22.22
N VAL A 82 22.86 -4.65 -20.94
CA VAL A 82 22.22 -3.44 -20.41
C VAL A 82 23.27 -2.58 -19.71
N SER A 83 23.65 -1.48 -20.34
CA SER A 83 24.54 -0.49 -19.76
C SER A 83 23.79 0.44 -18.79
N GLY A 84 24.41 0.82 -17.68
CA GLY A 84 23.86 1.79 -16.72
C GLY A 84 22.65 1.26 -15.92
N ALA A 85 22.48 -0.05 -15.81
CA ALA A 85 21.54 -0.62 -14.85
C ALA A 85 22.11 -0.52 -13.43
N VAL A 86 21.31 -0.09 -12.50
CA VAL A 86 21.64 -0.12 -11.06
C VAL A 86 21.39 -1.54 -10.57
N VAL A 87 22.46 -2.23 -10.16
CA VAL A 87 22.41 -3.54 -9.53
C VAL A 87 22.50 -3.33 -8.03
N GLU A 88 21.55 -3.86 -7.29
CA GLU A 88 21.50 -3.79 -5.84
C GLU A 88 21.56 -5.19 -5.24
N MET A 89 22.42 -5.33 -4.24
CA MET A 89 22.47 -6.51 -3.37
C MET A 89 21.93 -6.12 -1.99
N ARG A 90 20.97 -6.87 -1.47
CA ARG A 90 20.40 -6.65 -0.15
C ARG A 90 20.55 -7.91 0.70
N LYS A 91 21.06 -7.76 1.91
CA LYS A 91 21.23 -8.88 2.86
C LYS A 91 19.89 -9.15 3.55
N THR A 92 18.96 -9.69 2.80
CA THR A 92 17.56 -10.00 3.20
C THR A 92 17.00 -11.05 2.26
N GLU A 93 15.84 -11.60 2.59
CA GLU A 93 15.05 -12.39 1.64
C GLU A 93 14.59 -11.51 0.47
N CYS A 94 14.58 -12.07 -0.72
CA CYS A 94 14.09 -11.36 -1.91
C CYS A 94 12.63 -10.91 -1.74
N GLY A 95 12.34 -9.72 -2.25
CA GLY A 95 11.02 -9.09 -2.11
C GLY A 95 10.77 -8.40 -0.76
N ARG A 96 11.75 -8.34 0.14
CA ARG A 96 11.68 -7.54 1.38
C ARG A 96 12.57 -6.30 1.25
N SER A 97 12.11 -5.18 1.81
CA SER A 97 12.90 -3.96 1.95
C SER A 97 13.65 -3.96 3.28
N GLY A 98 14.83 -3.31 3.31
CA GLY A 98 15.68 -3.17 4.50
C GLY A 98 16.88 -4.10 4.50
N GLY A 99 17.68 -4.03 5.57
CA GLY A 99 18.93 -4.76 5.70
C GLY A 99 20.14 -3.99 5.15
N GLU A 100 21.31 -4.63 5.21
CA GLU A 100 22.54 -4.12 4.59
C GLU A 100 22.39 -4.16 3.06
N SER A 101 22.74 -3.07 2.37
CA SER A 101 22.69 -3.01 0.91
C SER A 101 23.99 -2.54 0.31
N MET A 102 24.28 -3.03 -0.88
CA MET A 102 25.39 -2.61 -1.74
C MET A 102 24.86 -2.35 -3.13
N THR A 103 25.38 -1.34 -3.81
CA THR A 103 24.98 -0.99 -5.18
C THR A 103 26.19 -0.98 -6.12
N SER A 104 25.94 -1.38 -7.36
CA SER A 104 26.91 -1.31 -8.47
C SER A 104 26.15 -0.90 -9.72
N THR A 105 26.85 -0.31 -10.69
CA THR A 105 26.24 0.06 -11.96
C THR A 105 26.87 -0.80 -13.07
N SER A 106 26.06 -1.35 -13.96
CA SER A 106 26.55 -2.15 -15.07
C SER A 106 27.30 -1.31 -16.11
N GLY A 107 28.42 -1.84 -16.59
CA GLY A 107 29.23 -1.23 -17.65
C GLY A 107 28.59 -1.27 -19.04
N ALA A 108 29.28 -0.77 -20.06
CA ALA A 108 28.83 -0.81 -21.46
C ALA A 108 28.59 -2.25 -21.98
N ASP A 109 29.33 -3.20 -21.43
CA ASP A 109 29.20 -4.65 -21.70
C ASP A 109 28.18 -5.35 -20.80
N GLY A 110 27.41 -4.58 -20.01
CA GLY A 110 26.42 -5.09 -19.07
C GLY A 110 26.98 -5.70 -17.79
N ARG A 111 28.31 -5.76 -17.63
CA ARG A 111 28.95 -6.41 -16.46
C ARG A 111 28.87 -5.54 -15.22
N PHE A 112 28.75 -6.17 -14.08
CA PHE A 112 28.80 -5.55 -12.75
C PHE A 112 29.66 -6.37 -11.81
N SER A 113 30.19 -5.75 -10.76
CA SER A 113 31.00 -6.39 -9.73
C SER A 113 30.77 -5.78 -8.36
N PHE A 114 30.75 -6.64 -7.35
CA PHE A 114 30.77 -6.28 -5.94
C PHE A 114 32.01 -6.89 -5.28
N LYS A 115 32.70 -6.07 -4.50
CA LYS A 115 33.86 -6.47 -3.71
C LYS A 115 33.57 -6.30 -2.24
N GLN A 116 34.30 -7.02 -1.39
CA GLN A 116 34.16 -6.94 0.07
C GLN A 116 32.74 -7.29 0.56
N VAL A 117 32.13 -8.28 -0.09
CA VAL A 117 30.80 -8.76 0.29
C VAL A 117 30.91 -9.61 1.56
N ARG A 118 30.08 -9.33 2.56
CA ARG A 118 30.02 -10.09 3.81
C ARG A 118 29.26 -11.40 3.64
N PRO A 119 29.58 -12.43 4.42
CA PRO A 119 28.87 -13.69 4.37
C PRO A 119 27.41 -13.52 4.78
N GLY A 120 26.54 -14.32 4.19
CA GLY A 120 25.09 -14.33 4.44
C GLY A 120 24.26 -14.56 3.19
N ASN A 121 22.94 -14.47 3.33
CA ASN A 121 22.01 -14.61 2.21
C ASN A 121 21.74 -13.24 1.60
N TRP A 122 21.98 -13.10 0.30
CA TRP A 122 21.85 -11.84 -0.42
C TRP A 122 20.85 -11.95 -1.57
N CYS A 123 19.86 -11.08 -1.58
CA CYS A 123 19.02 -10.87 -2.75
C CYS A 123 19.69 -9.91 -3.72
N ILE A 124 19.80 -10.29 -4.98
CA ILE A 124 20.47 -9.51 -6.03
C ILE A 124 19.42 -9.12 -7.07
N GLY A 125 19.29 -7.84 -7.34
CA GLY A 125 18.35 -7.34 -8.34
C GLY A 125 18.94 -6.25 -9.22
N ALA A 126 18.33 -6.02 -10.38
CA ALA A 126 18.69 -4.93 -11.28
C ALA A 126 17.47 -4.09 -11.66
N ALA A 127 17.68 -2.79 -11.76
CA ALA A 127 16.71 -1.82 -12.26
C ALA A 127 17.40 -0.81 -13.18
N LYS A 128 16.69 -0.31 -14.19
CA LYS A 128 17.17 0.75 -15.06
C LYS A 128 16.22 1.93 -15.05
N VAL A 129 16.77 3.13 -14.87
CA VAL A 129 16.00 4.37 -15.00
C VAL A 129 15.51 4.53 -16.44
N GLY A 130 14.27 5.04 -16.60
CA GLY A 130 13.68 5.30 -17.91
C GLY A 130 12.52 4.37 -18.31
N GLY A 131 12.17 3.38 -17.46
CA GLY A 131 10.93 2.59 -17.58
C GLY A 131 10.86 1.57 -18.72
N ALA A 132 11.78 1.58 -19.68
CA ALA A 132 11.73 0.69 -20.84
C ALA A 132 12.03 -0.79 -20.52
N LEU A 133 12.66 -1.05 -19.39
CA LEU A 133 12.97 -2.39 -18.88
C LEU A 133 12.38 -2.54 -17.48
N SER A 134 11.74 -3.69 -17.25
CA SER A 134 11.20 -4.03 -15.95
C SER A 134 12.31 -4.44 -14.99
N PRO A 135 12.27 -4.03 -13.70
CA PRO A 135 13.20 -4.53 -12.69
C PRO A 135 13.14 -6.06 -12.58
N VAL A 136 14.26 -6.66 -12.19
CA VAL A 136 14.38 -8.12 -12.05
C VAL A 136 15.22 -8.48 -10.83
N GLU A 137 14.90 -9.60 -10.17
CA GLU A 137 15.71 -10.24 -9.15
C GLU A 137 16.35 -11.53 -9.69
N TYR A 138 17.47 -11.94 -9.09
CA TYR A 138 18.20 -13.14 -9.52
C TYR A 138 17.33 -14.39 -9.39
N GLN A 139 17.30 -15.23 -10.44
CA GLN A 139 16.46 -16.42 -10.53
C GLN A 139 14.97 -16.17 -10.25
N GLN A 140 14.48 -14.96 -10.50
CA GLN A 140 13.07 -14.65 -10.44
C GLN A 140 12.31 -15.55 -11.45
N ARG A 141 11.26 -16.20 -10.97
CA ARG A 141 10.31 -16.91 -11.84
C ARG A 141 9.15 -15.98 -12.19
N GLY A 142 8.79 -15.96 -13.46
CA GLY A 142 7.81 -15.00 -13.98
C GLY A 142 8.28 -13.55 -13.92
N PHE A 143 7.41 -12.64 -14.32
CA PHE A 143 7.77 -11.21 -14.43
C PHE A 143 7.55 -10.42 -13.15
N LYS A 144 6.83 -10.97 -12.17
CA LYS A 144 6.46 -10.33 -10.90
C LYS A 144 6.83 -11.20 -9.68
N GLY A 145 7.41 -12.36 -9.91
CA GLY A 145 7.84 -13.25 -8.85
C GLY A 145 9.03 -12.67 -8.07
N ARG A 146 9.31 -13.26 -6.93
CA ARG A 146 10.51 -12.93 -6.14
C ARG A 146 11.70 -13.74 -6.66
N GLY A 147 12.88 -13.15 -6.53
CA GLY A 147 14.13 -13.85 -6.80
C GLY A 147 14.50 -14.85 -5.71
N THR A 148 15.64 -15.49 -5.91
CA THR A 148 16.23 -16.40 -4.94
C THR A 148 17.44 -15.73 -4.30
N ALA A 149 17.50 -15.78 -2.96
CA ALA A 149 18.66 -15.28 -2.24
C ALA A 149 19.87 -16.19 -2.48
N VAL A 150 21.01 -15.56 -2.71
CA VAL A 150 22.30 -16.22 -2.94
C VAL A 150 23.03 -16.35 -1.61
N PRO A 151 23.31 -17.57 -1.11
CA PRO A 151 24.15 -17.76 0.07
C PRO A 151 25.60 -17.45 -0.29
N ILE A 152 26.24 -16.57 0.44
CA ILE A 152 27.63 -16.14 0.26
C ILE A 152 28.42 -16.48 1.51
N ALA A 153 29.52 -17.23 1.35
CA ALA A 153 30.48 -17.55 2.40
C ALA A 153 31.69 -16.61 2.37
N ASP A 154 32.50 -16.61 3.44
CA ASP A 154 33.75 -15.87 3.47
C ASP A 154 34.71 -16.33 2.37
N ASN A 155 35.45 -15.39 1.77
CA ASN A 155 36.41 -15.60 0.68
C ASN A 155 35.80 -16.24 -0.59
N GLN A 156 34.49 -16.35 -0.67
CA GLN A 156 33.80 -16.93 -1.83
C GLN A 156 33.85 -16.00 -3.03
N GLN A 157 34.13 -16.55 -4.20
CA GLN A 157 34.02 -15.87 -5.48
C GLN A 157 32.79 -16.41 -6.23
N ILE A 158 31.75 -15.62 -6.32
CA ILE A 158 30.58 -15.95 -7.12
C ILE A 158 30.71 -15.24 -8.47
N ARG A 159 30.63 -16.02 -9.54
CA ARG A 159 30.74 -15.53 -10.91
C ARG A 159 29.47 -15.90 -11.68
N ASP A 160 29.26 -15.23 -12.79
CA ASP A 160 28.19 -15.56 -13.74
C ASP A 160 26.76 -15.35 -13.22
N ILE A 161 26.54 -14.41 -12.29
CA ILE A 161 25.19 -13.96 -11.93
C ILE A 161 24.56 -13.32 -13.17
N LYS A 162 23.47 -13.89 -13.67
CA LYS A 162 22.72 -13.35 -14.83
C LYS A 162 21.42 -12.72 -14.37
N LEU A 163 21.27 -11.42 -14.65
CA LEU A 163 20.04 -10.66 -14.45
C LEU A 163 19.45 -10.33 -15.83
N ILE A 164 18.31 -10.95 -16.14
CA ILE A 164 17.70 -10.87 -17.47
C ILE A 164 16.47 -9.99 -17.38
N MET A 165 16.57 -8.75 -17.87
CA MET A 165 15.52 -7.74 -17.77
C MET A 165 14.53 -7.83 -18.94
N PRO A 166 13.23 -8.03 -18.68
CA PRO A 166 12.23 -7.98 -19.75
C PRO A 166 11.92 -6.54 -20.14
N ARG A 167 11.58 -6.33 -21.41
CA ARG A 167 11.02 -5.05 -21.87
C ARG A 167 9.64 -4.85 -21.27
N THR A 168 9.32 -3.62 -20.90
CA THR A 168 7.96 -3.25 -20.54
C THR A 168 7.07 -3.18 -21.76
N GLY A 169 5.78 -3.31 -21.56
CA GLY A 169 4.79 -3.17 -22.63
C GLY A 169 3.96 -1.89 -22.49
N THR A 170 3.04 -1.72 -23.41
CA THR A 170 2.14 -0.56 -23.49
C THR A 170 0.71 -1.04 -23.74
N ILE A 171 -0.24 -0.36 -23.09
CA ILE A 171 -1.67 -0.44 -23.44
C ILE A 171 -2.07 0.94 -23.92
N SER A 172 -2.53 1.03 -25.16
CA SER A 172 -2.99 2.28 -25.78
C SER A 172 -4.38 2.13 -26.36
N GLY A 173 -5.02 3.24 -26.66
CA GLY A 173 -6.34 3.16 -27.27
C GLY A 173 -7.10 4.48 -27.23
N ARG A 174 -8.41 4.34 -27.34
CA ARG A 174 -9.33 5.48 -27.35
C ARG A 174 -10.48 5.28 -26.38
N VAL A 175 -10.94 6.36 -25.77
CA VAL A 175 -12.13 6.43 -24.95
C VAL A 175 -13.21 7.18 -25.72
N LEU A 176 -14.38 6.59 -25.79
CA LEU A 176 -15.58 7.19 -26.40
C LEU A 176 -16.60 7.53 -25.30
N ASP A 177 -17.31 8.61 -25.48
CA ASP A 177 -18.43 9.00 -24.62
C ASP A 177 -19.68 8.17 -24.83
N SER A 178 -20.83 8.55 -24.26
CA SER A 178 -22.10 7.84 -24.41
C SER A 178 -22.69 7.90 -25.80
N ASP A 179 -22.29 8.88 -26.60
CA ASP A 179 -22.80 9.17 -27.93
C ASP A 179 -21.86 8.62 -29.03
N GLY A 180 -20.72 8.03 -28.62
CA GLY A 180 -19.72 7.44 -29.50
C GLY A 180 -18.67 8.45 -29.99
N GLU A 181 -18.67 9.67 -29.44
CA GLU A 181 -17.68 10.69 -29.77
C GLU A 181 -16.42 10.52 -28.89
N PRO A 182 -15.26 10.98 -29.36
CA PRO A 182 -14.02 10.93 -28.57
C PRO A 182 -14.14 11.69 -27.26
N MET A 183 -13.78 11.05 -26.13
CA MET A 183 -13.83 11.65 -24.81
C MET A 183 -12.45 12.14 -24.36
N GLY A 184 -12.24 13.45 -24.38
CA GLY A 184 -11.08 14.10 -23.77
C GLY A 184 -11.17 14.13 -22.24
N HIS A 185 -10.03 14.23 -21.56
CA HIS A 185 -9.93 14.32 -20.10
C HIS A 185 -10.55 13.15 -19.33
N ALA A 186 -10.67 11.97 -19.95
CA ALA A 186 -10.99 10.77 -19.23
C ALA A 186 -9.72 10.20 -18.58
N ARG A 187 -9.78 9.85 -17.31
CA ARG A 187 -8.69 9.16 -16.63
C ARG A 187 -8.75 7.68 -16.91
N VAL A 188 -7.73 7.17 -17.58
CA VAL A 188 -7.57 5.74 -17.87
C VAL A 188 -6.54 5.15 -16.93
N GLN A 189 -6.88 4.01 -16.32
CA GLN A 189 -6.07 3.37 -15.29
C GLN A 189 -5.76 1.93 -15.65
N ALA A 190 -4.48 1.55 -15.56
CA ALA A 190 -4.07 0.15 -15.54
C ALA A 190 -4.05 -0.33 -14.10
N MET A 191 -4.75 -1.43 -13.85
CA MET A 191 -4.95 -1.97 -12.51
C MET A 191 -4.53 -3.42 -12.44
N GLU A 192 -4.07 -3.84 -11.25
CA GLU A 192 -3.77 -5.22 -10.93
C GLU A 192 -4.70 -5.74 -9.84
N ALA A 193 -4.94 -7.04 -9.85
CA ALA A 193 -5.67 -7.69 -8.80
C ALA A 193 -4.78 -7.92 -7.57
N PHE A 194 -5.32 -7.66 -6.39
CA PHE A 194 -4.80 -8.15 -5.12
C PHE A 194 -5.95 -8.81 -4.34
N TYR A 195 -5.60 -9.55 -3.31
CA TYR A 195 -6.59 -10.31 -2.57
C TYR A 195 -6.53 -9.94 -1.10
N GLN A 196 -7.71 -9.69 -0.54
CA GLN A 196 -7.88 -9.33 0.85
C GLN A 196 -9.21 -9.88 1.36
N GLU A 197 -9.20 -10.52 2.53
CA GLU A 197 -10.37 -11.16 3.14
C GLU A 197 -11.09 -12.15 2.18
N GLY A 198 -10.30 -12.90 1.42
CA GLY A 198 -10.80 -13.86 0.43
C GLY A 198 -11.52 -13.22 -0.77
N ARG A 199 -11.34 -11.91 -0.99
CA ARG A 199 -11.96 -11.16 -2.09
C ARG A 199 -10.93 -10.57 -3.01
N LYS A 200 -11.16 -10.69 -4.31
CA LYS A 200 -10.38 -10.01 -5.33
C LYS A 200 -10.68 -8.51 -5.30
N ARG A 201 -9.64 -7.71 -5.26
CA ARG A 201 -9.70 -6.24 -5.34
C ARG A 201 -8.73 -5.78 -6.43
N LEU A 202 -8.98 -4.60 -6.99
CA LEU A 202 -8.09 -4.00 -7.99
C LEU A 202 -7.42 -2.76 -7.40
N TYR A 203 -6.15 -2.56 -7.69
CA TYR A 203 -5.44 -1.34 -7.38
C TYR A 203 -4.82 -0.74 -8.62
N THR A 204 -4.78 0.57 -8.69
CA THR A 204 -4.20 1.30 -9.82
C THR A 204 -2.68 1.26 -9.74
N LEU A 205 -2.05 0.75 -10.80
CA LEU A 205 -0.60 0.75 -10.96
C LEU A 205 -0.12 1.97 -11.75
N ASN A 206 -0.85 2.34 -12.79
CA ASN A 206 -0.54 3.46 -13.67
C ASN A 206 -1.83 4.14 -14.12
N ALA A 207 -1.79 5.45 -14.34
CA ALA A 207 -2.93 6.21 -14.80
C ALA A 207 -2.49 7.35 -15.72
N VAL A 208 -3.27 7.61 -16.75
CA VAL A 208 -3.08 8.70 -17.71
C VAL A 208 -4.41 9.36 -18.01
N GLN A 209 -4.39 10.59 -18.54
CA GLN A 209 -5.56 11.24 -19.10
C GLN A 209 -5.59 11.07 -20.62
N THR A 210 -6.79 11.01 -21.20
CA THR A 210 -6.98 11.08 -22.64
C THR A 210 -6.73 12.49 -23.16
N ASN A 211 -6.21 12.58 -24.39
CA ASN A 211 -6.13 13.84 -25.13
C ASN A 211 -7.50 14.24 -25.69
N ASP A 212 -7.59 15.37 -26.42
CA ASP A 212 -8.83 15.89 -27.00
C ASP A 212 -9.46 14.95 -28.04
N GLN A 213 -8.71 14.00 -28.58
CA GLN A 213 -9.19 12.96 -29.50
C GLN A 213 -9.56 11.65 -28.77
N GLY A 214 -9.65 11.70 -27.45
CA GLY A 214 -9.96 10.53 -26.62
C GLY A 214 -8.83 9.50 -26.53
N GLU A 215 -7.64 9.78 -27.06
CA GLU A 215 -6.53 8.83 -27.13
C GLU A 215 -5.74 8.80 -25.81
N PHE A 216 -5.25 7.60 -25.46
CA PHE A 216 -4.41 7.38 -24.29
C PHE A 216 -3.30 6.37 -24.55
N SER A 217 -2.24 6.42 -23.71
CA SER A 217 -1.16 5.43 -23.70
C SER A 217 -0.62 5.22 -22.29
N LEU A 218 -0.80 4.01 -21.78
CA LEU A 218 -0.27 3.52 -20.52
C LEU A 218 1.07 2.84 -20.80
N PHE A 219 2.17 3.59 -20.64
CA PHE A 219 3.53 3.12 -20.90
C PHE A 219 4.13 2.41 -19.70
N TRP A 220 5.23 1.70 -19.93
CA TRP A 220 6.12 1.11 -18.92
C TRP A 220 5.43 0.11 -18.00
N LEU A 221 4.47 -0.61 -18.54
CA LEU A 221 3.81 -1.68 -17.80
C LEU A 221 4.72 -2.91 -17.76
N PRO A 222 5.10 -3.41 -16.58
CA PRO A 222 5.78 -4.71 -16.49
C PRO A 222 4.96 -5.80 -17.17
N PRO A 223 5.57 -6.82 -17.76
CA PRO A 223 4.81 -7.93 -18.29
C PRO A 223 3.92 -8.56 -17.23
N GLY A 224 2.66 -8.83 -17.59
CA GLY A 224 1.65 -9.34 -16.66
C GLY A 224 0.22 -9.08 -17.13
N GLN A 225 -0.74 -9.41 -16.29
CA GLN A 225 -2.16 -9.25 -16.57
C GLN A 225 -2.72 -8.00 -15.91
N TYR A 226 -3.43 -7.19 -16.70
CA TYR A 226 -3.97 -5.91 -16.26
C TYR A 226 -5.46 -5.83 -16.53
N TYR A 227 -6.16 -5.16 -15.62
CA TYR A 227 -7.49 -4.62 -15.87
C TYR A 227 -7.34 -3.15 -16.25
N VAL A 228 -8.17 -2.67 -17.16
CA VAL A 228 -8.18 -1.26 -17.55
C VAL A 228 -9.55 -0.66 -17.28
N SER A 229 -9.58 0.49 -16.64
CA SER A 229 -10.81 1.27 -16.44
C SER A 229 -10.65 2.70 -16.93
N ALA A 230 -11.77 3.35 -17.24
CA ALA A 230 -11.82 4.78 -17.50
C ALA A 230 -12.89 5.45 -16.64
N VAL A 231 -12.60 6.70 -16.25
CA VAL A 231 -13.51 7.57 -15.48
C VAL A 231 -13.40 8.97 -16.08
N PRO A 232 -14.49 9.70 -16.32
CA PRO A 232 -14.41 11.10 -16.67
C PRO A 232 -13.77 11.90 -15.54
N GLU A 233 -12.97 12.88 -15.89
CA GLU A 233 -12.36 13.81 -14.95
C GLU A 233 -12.83 15.24 -15.24
N ASP A 234 -13.04 16.03 -14.19
CA ASP A 234 -13.42 17.44 -14.35
C ASP A 234 -12.21 18.25 -14.84
N PRO A 235 -12.24 18.83 -16.05
CA PRO A 235 -11.11 19.56 -16.60
C PRO A 235 -10.71 20.79 -15.79
N LEU A 236 -11.61 21.32 -14.95
CA LEU A 236 -11.33 22.46 -14.08
C LEU A 236 -10.55 22.09 -12.82
N ARG A 237 -10.34 20.80 -12.55
CA ARG A 237 -9.65 20.29 -11.36
C ARG A 237 -8.28 19.67 -11.65
N GLN A 238 -7.60 20.11 -12.67
CA GLN A 238 -6.35 19.52 -13.20
C GLN A 238 -5.14 19.51 -12.24
N ASN A 239 -5.21 20.07 -11.05
CA ASN A 239 -4.03 20.23 -10.15
C ASN A 239 -3.97 19.26 -8.96
N VAL A 240 -4.67 18.14 -8.98
CA VAL A 240 -4.50 17.13 -7.94
C VAL A 240 -3.41 16.16 -8.37
N MET A 241 -2.21 16.30 -7.78
CA MET A 241 -1.13 15.33 -7.98
C MET A 241 -1.54 13.96 -7.42
N TYR A 242 -1.67 13.00 -8.31
CA TYR A 242 -1.95 11.61 -7.97
C TYR A 242 -0.64 10.87 -7.69
N SER A 243 -0.41 10.48 -6.46
CA SER A 243 0.72 9.63 -6.12
C SER A 243 0.27 8.17 -6.04
N VAL A 244 0.81 7.35 -6.93
CA VAL A 244 0.62 5.90 -6.91
C VAL A 244 1.71 5.32 -6.02
N SER A 245 1.33 4.72 -4.89
CA SER A 245 2.27 3.99 -4.03
C SER A 245 2.14 2.49 -4.30
N PRO A 246 3.25 1.77 -4.48
CA PRO A 246 3.23 0.32 -4.64
C PRO A 246 2.64 -0.37 -3.41
N PRO A 247 1.97 -1.53 -3.56
CA PRO A 247 1.47 -2.29 -2.44
C PRO A 247 2.64 -2.76 -1.54
N GLY A 248 2.51 -2.52 -0.23
CA GLY A 248 3.48 -2.94 0.77
C GLY A 248 4.22 -1.82 1.48
N ILE A 249 4.13 -0.57 1.01
CA ILE A 249 4.69 0.60 1.70
C ILE A 249 3.50 1.49 2.09
N GLY A 250 3.13 1.41 3.33
CA GLY A 250 2.21 2.21 4.11
C GLY A 250 1.24 3.15 3.37
N GLY A 251 -0.02 2.74 3.29
CA GLY A 251 -1.13 3.61 2.97
C GLY A 251 -1.44 3.72 1.48
N HIS A 252 -2.36 2.88 1.01
CA HIS A 252 -3.04 3.12 -0.26
C HIS A 252 -3.77 4.46 -0.19
N ARG A 253 -3.21 5.50 -0.78
CA ARG A 253 -3.97 6.70 -1.11
C ARG A 253 -4.77 6.36 -2.36
N SER A 254 -6.00 5.94 -2.20
CA SER A 254 -6.94 6.05 -3.31
C SER A 254 -7.30 7.52 -3.43
N ASP A 255 -6.95 8.10 -4.52
CA ASP A 255 -7.35 9.44 -4.87
C ASP A 255 -8.86 9.41 -5.19
N ALA A 256 -9.65 9.73 -4.17
CA ALA A 256 -11.09 9.84 -4.33
C ALA A 256 -11.39 11.00 -5.26
N MET A 257 -11.94 10.70 -6.43
CA MET A 257 -12.35 11.69 -7.40
C MET A 257 -13.82 12.05 -7.22
N PRO A 258 -14.19 13.33 -7.33
CA PRO A 258 -15.62 13.70 -7.39
C PRO A 258 -16.23 13.21 -8.70
N PRO A 259 -17.51 12.85 -8.71
CA PRO A 259 -18.21 12.54 -9.94
C PRO A 259 -18.33 13.78 -10.84
N VAL A 260 -18.26 13.57 -12.15
CA VAL A 260 -18.61 14.58 -13.13
C VAL A 260 -20.13 14.53 -13.33
N VAL A 261 -20.80 15.63 -12.96
CA VAL A 261 -22.27 15.74 -13.03
C VAL A 261 -22.66 16.50 -14.29
N THR A 262 -23.46 15.88 -15.14
CA THR A 262 -24.08 16.52 -16.30
C THR A 262 -25.50 16.90 -15.95
N ARG A 263 -25.87 18.17 -16.18
CA ARG A 263 -27.21 18.68 -15.94
C ARG A 263 -27.94 18.90 -17.25
N THR A 264 -29.13 18.35 -17.38
CA THR A 264 -30.02 18.55 -18.50
C THR A 264 -31.26 19.29 -18.04
N ASN A 265 -31.51 20.49 -18.59
CA ASN A 265 -32.74 21.27 -18.31
C ASN A 265 -33.88 20.71 -19.16
N LEU A 266 -35.03 20.49 -18.53
CA LEU A 266 -36.25 20.00 -19.17
C LEU A 266 -37.14 21.18 -19.62
N ALA A 267 -38.07 20.89 -20.52
CA ALA A 267 -38.97 21.91 -21.10
C ALA A 267 -39.93 22.52 -20.06
N ASP A 268 -40.21 21.84 -18.96
CA ASP A 268 -41.06 22.31 -17.86
C ASP A 268 -40.31 23.19 -16.84
N GLY A 269 -39.02 23.49 -17.10
CA GLY A 269 -38.17 24.29 -16.22
C GLY A 269 -37.49 23.47 -15.11
N SER A 270 -37.80 22.20 -14.99
CA SER A 270 -37.08 21.28 -14.11
C SER A 270 -35.73 20.83 -14.74
N PHE A 271 -34.92 20.09 -14.01
CA PHE A 271 -33.68 19.52 -14.53
C PHE A 271 -33.47 18.11 -14.02
N THR A 272 -32.72 17.35 -14.78
CA THR A 272 -32.16 16.06 -14.36
C THR A 272 -30.65 16.17 -14.27
N GLU A 273 -30.08 15.46 -13.33
CA GLU A 273 -28.63 15.31 -13.19
C GLU A 273 -28.23 13.85 -13.43
N GLU A 274 -27.21 13.67 -14.21
CA GLU A 274 -26.65 12.36 -14.52
C GLU A 274 -25.16 12.34 -14.21
N VAL A 275 -24.65 11.15 -13.86
CA VAL A 275 -23.24 10.90 -13.66
C VAL A 275 -22.79 9.70 -14.48
N TYR A 276 -21.54 9.72 -14.89
CA TYR A 276 -20.90 8.56 -15.45
C TYR A 276 -20.42 7.62 -14.36
N ARG A 277 -20.74 6.34 -14.51
CA ARG A 277 -20.10 5.29 -13.74
C ARG A 277 -18.74 4.96 -14.35
N PRO A 278 -17.74 4.52 -13.54
CA PRO A 278 -16.52 3.95 -14.09
C PRO A 278 -16.84 2.84 -15.09
N ILE A 279 -16.06 2.75 -16.17
CA ILE A 279 -16.15 1.65 -17.12
C ILE A 279 -14.87 0.82 -17.10
N TYR A 280 -15.01 -0.46 -17.44
CA TYR A 280 -13.92 -1.43 -17.46
C TYR A 280 -13.86 -2.09 -18.83
N TYR A 281 -12.64 -2.36 -19.30
CA TYR A 281 -12.45 -3.06 -20.57
C TYR A 281 -13.17 -4.43 -20.55
N GLY A 282 -13.98 -4.67 -21.57
CA GLY A 282 -14.77 -5.90 -21.71
C GLY A 282 -15.94 -6.07 -20.72
N GLY A 283 -16.06 -5.20 -19.71
CA GLY A 283 -17.09 -5.30 -18.66
C GLY A 283 -18.08 -4.14 -18.62
N GLY A 284 -17.87 -3.08 -19.40
CA GLY A 284 -18.65 -1.85 -19.27
C GLY A 284 -18.60 -1.30 -17.84
N PRO A 285 -19.74 -0.94 -17.21
CA PRO A 285 -19.73 -0.41 -15.84
C PRO A 285 -19.61 -1.48 -14.73
N ASP A 286 -19.47 -2.75 -15.08
CA ASP A 286 -19.35 -3.86 -14.14
C ASP A 286 -17.88 -4.33 -14.01
N ALA A 287 -17.25 -4.03 -12.89
CA ALA A 287 -15.88 -4.42 -12.59
C ALA A 287 -15.68 -5.95 -12.53
N GLN A 288 -16.72 -6.70 -12.17
CA GLN A 288 -16.63 -8.18 -12.07
C GLN A 288 -16.54 -8.83 -13.44
N ARG A 289 -17.08 -8.18 -14.48
CA ARG A 289 -17.01 -8.63 -15.86
C ARG A 289 -15.79 -8.12 -16.61
N ALA A 290 -14.96 -7.30 -15.98
CA ALA A 290 -13.76 -6.75 -16.59
C ALA A 290 -12.85 -7.87 -17.14
N GLN A 291 -12.37 -7.69 -18.36
CA GLN A 291 -11.45 -8.61 -18.99
C GLN A 291 -10.00 -8.22 -18.70
N LYS A 292 -9.14 -9.23 -18.60
CA LYS A 292 -7.71 -9.04 -18.42
C LYS A 292 -7.04 -8.81 -19.77
N ILE A 293 -6.03 -7.95 -19.78
CA ILE A 293 -5.14 -7.70 -20.92
C ILE A 293 -3.78 -8.29 -20.57
N ASP A 294 -3.30 -9.21 -21.42
CA ASP A 294 -1.99 -9.84 -21.27
C ASP A 294 -0.91 -8.95 -21.89
N VAL A 295 -0.11 -8.29 -21.05
CA VAL A 295 1.03 -7.47 -21.47
C VAL A 295 2.28 -8.34 -21.48
N ARG A 296 2.78 -8.66 -22.69
CA ARG A 296 4.01 -9.43 -22.90
C ARG A 296 5.22 -8.51 -22.99
N PRO A 297 6.45 -9.03 -22.81
CA PRO A 297 7.66 -8.24 -22.99
C PRO A 297 7.70 -7.49 -24.33
N GLY A 298 7.70 -6.15 -24.29
CA GLY A 298 7.73 -5.28 -25.46
C GLY A 298 6.44 -5.24 -26.29
N SER A 299 5.33 -5.81 -25.79
CA SER A 299 4.06 -5.77 -26.53
C SER A 299 3.40 -4.40 -26.51
N SER A 300 2.64 -4.11 -27.56
CA SER A 300 1.71 -2.99 -27.62
C SER A 300 0.30 -3.54 -27.82
N ASN A 301 -0.60 -3.24 -26.88
CA ASN A 301 -1.98 -3.69 -26.89
C ASN A 301 -2.89 -2.50 -27.17
N ALA A 302 -3.70 -2.56 -28.22
CA ALA A 302 -4.68 -1.54 -28.56
C ALA A 302 -6.07 -1.94 -28.06
N ILE A 303 -6.76 -1.02 -27.36
CA ILE A 303 -8.10 -1.26 -26.83
C ILE A 303 -9.00 -0.03 -27.05
N GLU A 304 -10.30 -0.26 -26.99
CA GLU A 304 -11.32 0.79 -26.97
C GLU A 304 -12.17 0.68 -25.71
N LEU A 305 -12.47 1.83 -25.13
CA LEU A 305 -13.35 1.97 -23.97
C LEU A 305 -14.50 2.87 -24.34
N SER A 306 -15.75 2.47 -24.06
CA SER A 306 -16.94 3.28 -24.40
C SER A 306 -17.81 3.44 -23.18
N PHE A 307 -18.24 4.69 -22.94
CA PHE A 307 -19.22 5.06 -21.92
C PHE A 307 -20.67 4.82 -22.34
N ALA A 308 -20.91 4.14 -23.47
CA ALA A 308 -22.26 3.76 -23.88
C ALA A 308 -22.96 3.00 -22.74
N GLY A 309 -24.15 3.51 -22.32
CA GLY A 309 -24.90 2.93 -21.19
C GLY A 309 -24.27 3.11 -19.81
N ALA A 310 -23.20 3.87 -19.66
CA ALA A 310 -22.58 4.14 -18.37
C ALA A 310 -23.15 5.38 -17.66
N ARG A 311 -23.99 6.17 -18.28
CA ARG A 311 -24.72 7.26 -17.61
C ARG A 311 -25.81 6.71 -16.70
N THR A 312 -25.97 7.31 -15.56
CA THR A 312 -27.06 7.01 -14.62
C THR A 312 -27.55 8.30 -13.98
N GLN A 313 -28.84 8.35 -13.71
CA GLN A 313 -29.45 9.47 -12.99
C GLN A 313 -28.77 9.57 -11.61
N SER A 314 -28.54 10.80 -11.17
CA SER A 314 -27.93 11.10 -9.88
C SER A 314 -28.78 12.03 -9.05
N PHE A 315 -28.56 11.99 -7.77
CA PHE A 315 -29.35 12.66 -6.75
C PHE A 315 -28.44 13.41 -5.79
N HIS A 316 -29.06 14.16 -4.88
CA HIS A 316 -28.40 14.90 -3.83
C HIS A 316 -28.60 14.25 -2.47
N ILE A 317 -27.58 14.38 -1.62
CA ILE A 317 -27.70 14.16 -0.18
C ILE A 317 -27.46 15.50 0.49
N ARG A 318 -28.47 16.06 1.15
CA ARG A 318 -28.40 17.34 1.83
C ARG A 318 -28.67 17.18 3.31
N GLY A 319 -27.94 17.93 4.09
CA GLY A 319 -28.09 17.83 5.52
C GLY A 319 -27.31 18.87 6.29
N ARG A 320 -27.22 18.62 7.59
CA ARG A 320 -26.51 19.49 8.53
C ARG A 320 -25.48 18.69 9.31
N LEU A 321 -24.30 19.26 9.48
CA LEU A 321 -23.21 18.72 10.27
C LEU A 321 -22.89 19.67 11.42
N VAL A 322 -22.92 19.16 12.64
CA VAL A 322 -22.57 19.91 13.85
C VAL A 322 -21.42 19.21 14.60
N ASN A 323 -20.62 20.01 15.27
CA ASN A 323 -19.62 19.53 16.20
C ASN A 323 -20.31 19.23 17.54
N GLY A 324 -20.38 17.96 17.92
CA GLY A 324 -21.07 17.51 19.13
C GLY A 324 -20.41 17.88 20.43
N VAL A 325 -19.16 18.41 20.39
CA VAL A 325 -18.46 18.85 21.59
C VAL A 325 -18.87 20.27 22.00
N ASN A 326 -19.06 21.15 21.01
CA ASN A 326 -19.38 22.57 21.26
C ASN A 326 -20.73 23.02 20.71
N GLY A 327 -21.45 22.14 20.02
CA GLY A 327 -22.75 22.41 19.41
C GLY A 327 -22.72 23.35 18.19
N GLN A 328 -21.54 23.79 17.75
CA GLN A 328 -21.39 24.72 16.64
C GLN A 328 -21.44 24.02 15.28
N PRO A 329 -21.80 24.72 14.19
CA PRO A 329 -21.63 24.21 12.84
C PRO A 329 -20.19 23.78 12.57
N ALA A 330 -20.01 22.65 11.89
CA ALA A 330 -18.68 22.13 11.54
C ALA A 330 -18.20 22.75 10.20
N GLU A 331 -18.11 24.08 10.12
CA GLU A 331 -17.69 24.81 8.91
C GLU A 331 -16.38 24.26 8.32
N GLY A 332 -16.33 24.11 7.00
CA GLY A 332 -15.14 23.63 6.28
C GLY A 332 -14.90 22.13 6.36
N ALA A 333 -15.65 21.40 7.20
CA ALA A 333 -15.55 19.95 7.24
C ALA A 333 -16.00 19.34 5.90
N GLN A 334 -15.39 18.21 5.54
CA GLN A 334 -15.78 17.45 4.35
C GLN A 334 -16.67 16.27 4.74
N VAL A 335 -17.78 16.13 4.03
CA VAL A 335 -18.68 14.98 4.12
C VAL A 335 -18.50 14.17 2.84
N ARG A 336 -18.10 12.92 2.96
CA ARG A 336 -17.76 12.02 1.84
C ARG A 336 -18.65 10.80 1.84
N LEU A 337 -19.00 10.33 0.65
CA LEU A 337 -19.88 9.19 0.47
C LEU A 337 -19.16 8.03 -0.20
N TYR A 338 -18.88 6.98 0.55
CA TYR A 338 -18.18 5.79 0.05
C TYR A 338 -19.17 4.69 -0.29
N PRO A 339 -19.11 4.06 -1.48
CA PRO A 339 -19.93 2.90 -1.79
C PRO A 339 -19.59 1.74 -0.85
N ARG A 340 -20.60 1.00 -0.39
CA ARG A 340 -20.42 -0.20 0.44
C ARG A 340 -19.86 -1.36 -0.37
N GLU A 341 -20.28 -1.46 -1.61
CA GLU A 341 -19.67 -2.38 -2.55
C GLU A 341 -18.43 -1.74 -3.14
N TRP A 342 -17.33 -2.44 -3.01
CA TRP A 342 -16.05 -1.90 -3.48
C TRP A 342 -15.99 -1.90 -5.01
N THR A 343 -15.73 -0.75 -5.58
CA THR A 343 -15.40 -0.57 -6.99
C THR A 343 -13.91 -0.23 -7.10
N ALA A 344 -13.26 -0.75 -8.14
CA ALA A 344 -11.82 -0.55 -8.36
C ALA A 344 -11.40 0.92 -8.51
N THR A 345 -12.34 1.78 -8.86
CA THR A 345 -12.15 3.22 -9.00
C THR A 345 -13.05 3.93 -8.01
N ALA A 346 -12.44 4.64 -7.08
CA ALA A 346 -13.18 5.38 -6.08
C ALA A 346 -13.63 6.74 -6.65
N VAL A 347 -14.76 6.74 -7.35
CA VAL A 347 -15.53 8.00 -7.52
C VAL A 347 -16.28 8.22 -6.21
N VAL A 348 -15.84 9.22 -5.45
CA VAL A 348 -16.37 9.51 -4.12
C VAL A 348 -17.06 10.86 -4.13
N PRO A 349 -18.42 10.90 -4.20
CA PRO A 349 -19.15 12.13 -4.02
C PRO A 349 -18.84 12.76 -2.65
N TYR A 350 -18.68 14.06 -2.61
CA TYR A 350 -18.45 14.78 -1.38
C TYR A 350 -19.09 16.16 -1.38
N GLY A 351 -19.33 16.69 -0.19
CA GLY A 351 -19.77 18.07 0.05
C GLY A 351 -18.91 18.74 1.10
N THR A 352 -18.75 20.05 1.00
CA THR A 352 -18.12 20.87 2.03
C THR A 352 -19.20 21.55 2.85
N VAL A 353 -18.99 21.60 4.15
CA VAL A 353 -19.94 22.19 5.11
C VAL A 353 -19.81 23.72 5.10
N ASP A 354 -20.92 24.41 4.93
CA ASP A 354 -20.99 25.87 4.96
C ASP A 354 -20.96 26.44 6.40
N LYS A 355 -20.99 27.77 6.51
CA LYS A 355 -21.00 28.49 7.82
C LYS A 355 -22.21 28.17 8.70
N ALA A 356 -23.34 27.81 8.09
CA ALA A 356 -24.53 27.42 8.81
C ALA A 356 -24.56 25.95 9.22
N GLY A 357 -23.55 25.19 8.79
CA GLY A 357 -23.42 23.77 9.02
C GLY A 357 -24.09 22.90 7.96
N ASN A 358 -24.59 23.47 6.86
CA ASN A 358 -25.25 22.70 5.82
C ASN A 358 -24.23 22.12 4.83
N PHE A 359 -24.55 20.97 4.26
CA PHE A 359 -23.81 20.35 3.17
C PHE A 359 -24.74 19.87 2.06
N ASP A 360 -24.22 19.81 0.84
CA ASP A 360 -24.87 19.27 -0.35
C ASP A 360 -23.88 18.38 -1.11
N ILE A 361 -24.14 17.07 -1.13
CA ILE A 361 -23.38 16.09 -1.89
C ILE A 361 -24.15 15.82 -3.17
N ARG A 362 -23.55 16.14 -4.31
CA ARG A 362 -24.12 16.00 -5.64
C ARG A 362 -23.58 14.77 -6.35
N GLY A 363 -24.27 14.34 -7.39
CA GLY A 363 -23.80 13.25 -8.23
C GLY A 363 -23.84 11.89 -7.56
N VAL A 364 -24.81 11.65 -6.69
CA VAL A 364 -24.98 10.38 -6.00
C VAL A 364 -25.87 9.47 -6.83
N ALA A 365 -25.30 8.38 -7.35
CA ALA A 365 -26.07 7.34 -8.03
C ALA A 365 -26.86 6.51 -7.00
N PRO A 366 -27.98 5.84 -7.41
CA PRO A 366 -28.65 4.86 -6.57
C PRO A 366 -27.70 3.76 -6.09
N GLY A 367 -27.79 3.37 -4.81
CA GLY A 367 -26.92 2.34 -4.22
C GLY A 367 -26.77 2.44 -2.72
N SER A 368 -26.00 1.53 -2.17
CA SER A 368 -25.69 1.44 -0.74
C SER A 368 -24.36 2.12 -0.44
N TYR A 369 -24.36 3.03 0.51
CA TYR A 369 -23.21 3.86 0.85
C TYR A 369 -22.97 3.95 2.35
N ALA A 370 -21.79 4.42 2.69
CA ALA A 370 -21.45 4.91 4.01
C ALA A 370 -21.05 6.38 3.91
N LEU A 371 -21.79 7.23 4.60
CA LEU A 371 -21.53 8.66 4.71
C LEU A 371 -20.53 8.88 5.85
N TYR A 372 -19.45 9.58 5.57
CA TYR A 372 -18.39 9.90 6.52
C TYR A 372 -18.19 11.41 6.58
N ALA A 373 -18.07 11.89 7.78
CA ALA A 373 -17.60 13.24 8.02
C ALA A 373 -16.44 13.22 9.01
N ALA A 374 -15.42 14.02 8.77
CA ALA A 374 -14.28 14.14 9.66
C ALA A 374 -13.79 15.58 9.70
N SER A 375 -13.32 15.96 10.89
CA SER A 375 -12.67 17.23 11.14
C SER A 375 -11.70 17.06 12.31
N SER A 376 -11.06 18.13 12.73
CA SER A 376 -10.27 18.15 13.96
C SER A 376 -10.68 19.37 14.77
N MET A 377 -10.69 19.22 16.08
CA MET A 377 -10.84 20.33 17.00
C MET A 377 -9.58 20.50 17.82
N ARG A 378 -9.34 21.69 18.33
CA ARG A 378 -8.23 21.90 19.26
C ARG A 378 -8.61 21.31 20.61
N ASP A 379 -7.69 20.55 21.19
CA ASP A 379 -7.81 20.08 22.56
C ASP A 379 -7.68 21.27 23.52
N PRO A 380 -8.72 21.57 24.30
CA PRO A 380 -8.63 22.65 25.28
C PRO A 380 -7.53 22.43 26.34
N ALA A 381 -7.19 21.16 26.61
CA ALA A 381 -6.14 20.79 27.58
C ALA A 381 -4.74 20.75 26.93
N ALA A 382 -4.64 20.85 25.59
CA ALA A 382 -3.34 20.84 24.93
C ALA A 382 -2.56 22.11 25.25
N PRO A 383 -1.27 21.98 25.54
CA PRO A 383 -0.41 23.14 25.75
C PRO A 383 -0.42 24.05 24.52
N ASN A 384 -0.37 25.35 24.74
CA ASN A 384 -0.29 26.30 23.65
C ASN A 384 0.99 26.00 22.82
N PRO A 385 0.91 25.88 21.48
CA PRO A 385 2.09 25.65 20.63
C PRO A 385 3.24 26.65 20.91
N ALA A 386 2.91 27.88 21.28
CA ALA A 386 3.90 28.87 21.70
C ALA A 386 4.68 28.46 22.98
N ASN A 387 4.06 27.70 23.86
CA ASN A 387 4.71 27.21 25.08
C ASN A 387 5.56 25.94 24.84
N LEU A 388 5.43 25.32 23.69
CA LEU A 388 6.24 24.16 23.26
C LEU A 388 7.53 24.59 22.55
N GLN A 389 7.57 25.85 22.08
CA GLN A 389 8.76 26.42 21.48
C GLN A 389 9.80 26.64 22.57
N GLY A 390 10.90 25.88 22.51
CA GLY A 390 11.99 25.98 23.51
C GLY A 390 12.02 24.86 24.54
N LEU A 391 11.06 23.95 24.56
CA LEU A 391 11.16 22.76 25.41
C LEU A 391 12.21 21.77 24.85
N PRO A 392 13.02 21.15 25.74
CA PRO A 392 13.93 20.07 25.35
C PRO A 392 13.17 18.90 24.69
N ALA A 393 13.78 18.26 23.68
CA ALA A 393 13.18 17.14 22.98
C ALA A 393 12.74 15.99 23.90
N ALA A 394 13.48 15.73 25.00
CA ALA A 394 13.14 14.76 26.01
C ALA A 394 11.81 15.09 26.72
N GLN A 395 11.53 16.36 26.96
CA GLN A 395 10.31 16.82 27.62
C GLN A 395 9.10 16.71 26.67
N ILE A 396 9.31 16.97 25.37
CA ILE A 396 8.30 16.75 24.32
C ILE A 396 7.99 15.26 24.22
N GLN A 397 8.99 14.39 24.23
CA GLN A 397 8.80 12.93 24.24
C GLN A 397 8.05 12.44 25.49
N GLN A 398 8.31 13.04 26.63
CA GLN A 398 7.58 12.72 27.87
C GLN A 398 6.11 13.13 27.78
N LEU A 399 5.79 14.29 27.17
CA LEU A 399 4.42 14.73 26.93
C LEU A 399 3.71 13.79 25.94
N LEU A 400 4.39 13.37 24.86
CA LEU A 400 3.88 12.36 23.93
C LEU A 400 3.62 11.01 24.60
N ALA A 401 4.51 10.57 25.46
CA ALA A 401 4.37 9.32 26.24
C ALA A 401 3.19 9.37 27.22
N GLN A 402 2.85 10.57 27.72
CA GLN A 402 1.66 10.80 28.56
C GLN A 402 0.36 10.89 27.73
N GLY A 403 0.43 10.71 26.39
CA GLY A 403 -0.73 10.78 25.50
C GLY A 403 -1.18 12.21 25.18
N LEU A 404 -0.40 13.21 25.57
CA LEU A 404 -0.64 14.59 25.15
C LEU A 404 -0.23 14.74 23.68
N ASN A 405 -1.16 15.19 22.85
CA ASN A 405 -0.88 15.53 21.46
C ASN A 405 -0.32 16.96 21.39
N PRO A 406 0.99 17.16 21.14
CA PRO A 406 1.58 18.50 21.07
C PRO A 406 0.95 19.39 19.99
N GLY A 407 0.35 18.79 18.98
CA GLY A 407 -0.40 19.50 17.96
C GLY A 407 -1.78 19.96 18.43
N GLY A 408 -2.24 19.49 19.58
CA GLY A 408 -3.53 19.86 20.16
C GLY A 408 -4.74 19.54 19.31
N ALA A 409 -4.62 18.69 18.29
CA ALA A 409 -5.70 18.31 17.42
C ALA A 409 -6.36 17.01 17.90
N ILE A 410 -7.61 17.09 18.32
CA ILE A 410 -8.47 15.93 18.58
C ILE A 410 -9.24 15.63 17.28
N PRO A 411 -9.06 14.47 16.67
CA PRO A 411 -9.90 14.08 15.53
C PRO A 411 -11.33 13.84 16.02
N ILE A 412 -12.28 14.42 15.28
CA ILE A 412 -13.71 14.23 15.47
C ILE A 412 -14.30 13.68 14.18
N GLY A 413 -15.26 12.77 14.29
CA GLY A 413 -15.84 12.12 13.12
C GLY A 413 -17.25 11.63 13.33
N ALA A 414 -17.93 11.39 12.23
CA ALA A 414 -19.26 10.78 12.17
C ALA A 414 -19.33 9.77 11.02
N ARG A 415 -20.14 8.75 11.20
CA ARG A 415 -20.45 7.76 10.16
C ARG A 415 -21.95 7.44 10.19
N MET A 416 -22.52 7.30 9.00
CA MET A 416 -23.90 6.86 8.86
C MET A 416 -24.04 5.97 7.61
N PRO A 417 -24.71 4.81 7.67
CA PRO A 417 -25.12 4.08 6.47
C PRO A 417 -26.19 4.87 5.73
N VAL A 418 -26.13 4.87 4.40
CA VAL A 418 -27.07 5.55 3.52
C VAL A 418 -27.46 4.62 2.38
N GLU A 419 -28.77 4.47 2.18
CA GLU A 419 -29.34 3.82 1.01
C GLU A 419 -29.93 4.89 0.09
N MET A 420 -29.31 5.05 -1.08
CA MET A 420 -29.73 6.02 -2.06
C MET A 420 -30.69 5.38 -3.06
N GLY A 421 -31.93 5.84 -3.06
CA GLY A 421 -32.94 5.43 -4.02
C GLY A 421 -32.98 6.35 -5.25
N SER A 422 -34.17 6.54 -5.79
CA SER A 422 -34.45 7.37 -6.97
C SER A 422 -34.93 8.80 -6.64
N GLN A 423 -34.57 9.31 -5.45
CA GLN A 423 -34.96 10.65 -4.98
C GLN A 423 -33.82 11.27 -4.16
N ASN A 424 -33.82 12.58 -4.04
CA ASN A 424 -32.91 13.29 -3.15
C ASN A 424 -33.14 12.87 -1.69
N LEU A 425 -32.08 12.78 -0.93
CA LEU A 425 -32.12 12.54 0.49
C LEU A 425 -31.85 13.86 1.21
N ASP A 426 -32.89 14.45 1.74
CA ASP A 426 -32.82 15.73 2.43
C ASP A 426 -32.90 15.54 3.97
N ASN A 427 -32.51 16.57 4.72
CA ASN A 427 -32.58 16.62 6.18
C ASN A 427 -31.68 15.59 6.91
N VAL A 428 -30.58 15.20 6.30
CA VAL A 428 -29.59 14.33 6.95
C VAL A 428 -28.91 15.09 8.08
N SER A 429 -28.94 14.54 9.30
CA SER A 429 -28.30 15.14 10.46
C SER A 429 -27.10 14.28 10.89
N LEU A 430 -25.93 14.92 10.97
CA LEU A 430 -24.70 14.30 11.43
C LEU A 430 -24.10 15.09 12.58
N THR A 431 -23.54 14.37 13.56
CA THR A 431 -22.84 14.97 14.70
C THR A 431 -21.43 14.42 14.76
N LEU A 432 -20.43 15.29 14.67
CA LEU A 432 -19.03 14.92 14.86
C LEU A 432 -18.75 14.70 16.34
N LEU A 433 -18.27 13.53 16.67
CA LEU A 433 -17.86 13.18 18.04
C LEU A 433 -16.38 12.82 18.08
N PRO A 434 -15.69 13.06 19.20
CA PRO A 434 -14.34 12.57 19.39
C PRO A 434 -14.34 11.04 19.36
N GLY A 435 -13.29 10.48 18.78
CA GLY A 435 -13.05 9.06 18.88
C GLY A 435 -12.76 8.65 20.33
N GLY A 436 -13.25 7.50 20.73
CA GLY A 436 -13.01 6.95 22.06
C GLY A 436 -11.64 6.30 22.21
N THR A 437 -11.39 5.80 23.40
CA THR A 437 -10.20 4.99 23.72
C THR A 437 -10.61 3.54 23.92
N LEU A 438 -9.89 2.64 23.28
CA LEU A 438 -10.03 1.20 23.47
C LEU A 438 -8.77 0.68 24.16
N THR A 439 -8.92 0.10 25.34
CA THR A 439 -7.81 -0.51 26.08
C THR A 439 -7.82 -2.02 25.87
N GLY A 440 -6.66 -2.66 25.98
CA GLY A 440 -6.56 -4.09 25.88
C GLY A 440 -5.27 -4.63 26.47
N GLU A 441 -5.16 -5.95 26.41
CA GLU A 441 -4.02 -6.70 26.90
C GLU A 441 -3.69 -7.88 26.00
N PHE A 442 -2.41 -8.26 25.95
CA PHE A 442 -1.97 -9.52 25.37
C PHE A 442 -1.84 -10.58 26.44
N VAL A 443 -2.45 -11.73 26.19
CA VAL A 443 -2.30 -12.93 27.00
C VAL A 443 -1.46 -13.93 26.21
N PHE A 444 -0.29 -14.28 26.75
CA PHE A 444 0.60 -15.27 26.16
C PHE A 444 0.32 -16.63 26.83
N GLU A 445 -0.25 -17.58 26.08
CA GLU A 445 -0.68 -18.87 26.61
C GLU A 445 0.47 -19.87 26.75
N GLY A 446 0.37 -20.74 27.76
CA GLY A 446 1.33 -21.80 28.00
C GLY A 446 2.74 -21.28 28.27
N ASN A 447 3.73 -21.92 27.64
CA ASN A 447 5.15 -21.60 27.83
C ASN A 447 5.57 -20.28 27.15
N LEU A 448 4.70 -19.66 26.34
CA LEU A 448 5.04 -18.39 25.67
C LEU A 448 5.30 -17.28 26.68
N ALA A 449 4.61 -17.26 27.80
CA ALA A 449 4.78 -16.22 28.82
C ALA A 449 6.22 -16.19 29.37
N SER A 450 6.89 -17.33 29.47
CA SER A 450 8.26 -17.46 29.97
C SER A 450 9.32 -17.52 28.88
N SER A 451 8.98 -17.97 27.68
CA SER A 451 9.93 -18.13 26.58
C SER A 451 10.22 -16.83 25.82
N LEU A 452 9.28 -15.87 25.84
CA LEU A 452 9.44 -14.59 25.16
C LEU A 452 10.09 -13.55 26.07
N THR A 453 11.10 -12.88 25.56
CA THR A 453 11.69 -11.71 26.21
C THR A 453 10.71 -10.54 26.22
N PRO A 454 10.82 -9.57 27.16
CA PRO A 454 9.98 -8.36 27.16
C PRO A 454 9.98 -7.62 25.81
N GLN A 455 11.13 -7.61 25.15
CA GLN A 455 11.30 -6.97 23.84
C GLN A 455 10.54 -7.69 22.72
N GLN A 456 10.52 -9.03 22.76
CA GLN A 456 9.71 -9.84 21.84
C GLN A 456 8.22 -9.66 22.10
N LYS A 457 7.79 -9.60 23.34
CA LYS A 457 6.40 -9.31 23.71
C LYS A 457 5.95 -7.94 23.20
N SER A 458 6.78 -6.91 23.36
CA SER A 458 6.50 -5.55 22.88
C SER A 458 6.60 -5.41 21.34
N SER A 459 7.04 -6.44 20.62
CA SER A 459 7.02 -6.44 19.15
C SER A 459 5.63 -6.69 18.56
N PHE A 460 4.71 -7.26 19.32
CA PHE A 460 3.33 -7.45 18.85
C PHE A 460 2.58 -6.12 18.84
N ARG A 461 1.86 -5.88 17.75
CA ARG A 461 1.06 -4.68 17.56
C ARG A 461 -0.38 -5.04 17.25
N VAL A 462 -1.28 -4.29 17.83
CA VAL A 462 -2.71 -4.33 17.50
C VAL A 462 -3.02 -3.15 16.60
N SER A 463 -3.68 -3.41 15.51
CA SER A 463 -4.23 -2.38 14.63
C SER A 463 -5.71 -2.65 14.37
N LEU A 464 -6.45 -1.58 14.14
CA LEU A 464 -7.85 -1.64 13.77
C LEU A 464 -8.00 -1.14 12.34
N SER A 465 -8.68 -1.92 11.52
CA SER A 465 -9.14 -1.49 10.20
C SER A 465 -10.67 -1.52 10.16
N ARG A 466 -11.27 -0.81 9.21
CA ARG A 466 -12.72 -0.86 9.02
C ARG A 466 -13.11 -2.11 8.26
N SER A 467 -14.27 -2.66 8.58
CA SER A 467 -14.82 -3.80 7.85
C SER A 467 -16.19 -3.40 7.23
N PRO A 468 -16.39 -3.53 5.91
CA PRO A 468 -15.37 -3.75 4.90
C PRO A 468 -14.38 -2.57 4.83
N ASP A 469 -13.15 -2.85 4.47
CA ASP A 469 -12.13 -1.81 4.34
C ASP A 469 -12.50 -0.88 3.17
N ILE A 470 -12.66 0.40 3.46
CA ILE A 470 -13.00 1.39 2.45
C ILE A 470 -11.70 1.99 1.96
N VAL A 471 -11.26 1.53 0.80
CA VAL A 471 -10.05 2.02 0.15
C VAL A 471 -10.13 3.54 0.00
N GLY A 472 -9.14 4.24 0.55
CA GLY A 472 -9.05 5.70 0.50
C GLY A 472 -9.77 6.47 1.59
N ALA A 473 -10.50 5.83 2.48
CA ALA A 473 -11.01 6.48 3.67
C ALA A 473 -9.91 6.65 4.73
N SER A 474 -8.86 7.36 4.40
CA SER A 474 -7.96 7.94 5.41
C SER A 474 -8.69 9.08 6.11
N LEU A 475 -9.73 8.73 6.84
CA LEU A 475 -10.37 9.64 7.77
C LEU A 475 -9.45 9.74 8.98
N GLY A 476 -8.92 10.92 9.19
CA GLY A 476 -7.95 11.22 10.23
C GLY A 476 -8.19 10.42 11.50
N GLY A 477 -7.23 9.59 11.88
CA GLY A 477 -7.21 8.85 13.13
C GLY A 477 -7.55 7.35 13.09
N ALA A 478 -8.07 6.76 12.01
CA ALA A 478 -8.57 5.38 12.07
C ALA A 478 -7.67 4.31 11.43
N SER A 479 -6.54 4.66 10.89
CA SER A 479 -5.42 3.74 10.73
C SER A 479 -4.46 3.99 11.88
N THR A 480 -4.77 3.46 13.04
CA THR A 480 -3.78 3.43 14.11
C THR A 480 -2.65 2.55 13.60
N GLY A 481 -1.56 3.19 13.20
CA GLY A 481 -0.30 2.46 13.03
C GLY A 481 -0.16 1.60 14.28
N GLY A 482 -0.11 0.28 14.10
CA GLY A 482 -0.29 -0.67 15.19
C GLY A 482 0.43 -0.24 16.47
N ILE A 483 -0.29 -0.22 17.59
CA ILE A 483 0.26 0.13 18.89
C ILE A 483 0.89 -1.09 19.51
N ALA A 484 2.14 -0.94 19.95
CA ALA A 484 2.86 -1.97 20.65
C ALA A 484 2.28 -2.21 22.05
N ALA A 485 2.40 -3.43 22.52
CA ALA A 485 2.16 -3.73 23.93
C ALA A 485 3.19 -3.03 24.82
N SER A 486 2.78 -2.65 26.02
CA SER A 486 3.70 -2.26 27.08
C SER A 486 4.60 -3.46 27.43
N ALA A 487 5.90 -3.22 27.50
CA ALA A 487 6.87 -4.27 27.84
C ALA A 487 6.75 -4.77 29.30
N THR A 488 6.07 -4.02 30.16
CA THR A 488 5.96 -4.32 31.58
C THR A 488 4.72 -5.12 31.95
N ASP A 489 3.58 -4.81 31.35
CA ASP A 489 2.29 -5.37 31.75
C ASP A 489 1.48 -5.94 30.56
N ASN A 490 2.06 -5.98 29.36
CA ASN A 490 1.46 -6.44 28.13
C ASN A 490 0.16 -5.69 27.71
N THR A 491 -0.12 -4.54 28.31
CA THR A 491 -1.31 -3.75 27.98
C THR A 491 -1.06 -2.84 26.77
N PHE A 492 -2.13 -2.46 26.12
CA PHE A 492 -2.09 -1.49 25.02
C PHE A 492 -3.30 -0.54 25.08
N ARG A 493 -3.16 0.61 24.45
CA ARG A 493 -4.20 1.63 24.40
C ARG A 493 -4.31 2.20 22.99
N LEU A 494 -5.47 2.00 22.37
CA LEU A 494 -5.82 2.55 21.08
C LEU A 494 -6.66 3.81 21.28
N GLN A 495 -6.26 4.92 20.69
CA GLN A 495 -6.94 6.21 20.82
C GLN A 495 -7.63 6.61 19.53
N SER A 496 -8.57 7.55 19.63
CA SER A 496 -9.29 8.10 18.48
C SER A 496 -10.04 7.07 17.66
N ILE A 497 -10.62 6.08 18.32
CA ILE A 497 -11.41 5.03 17.69
C ILE A 497 -12.85 5.50 17.53
N PHE A 498 -13.34 5.53 16.30
CA PHE A 498 -14.72 5.91 16.00
C PHE A 498 -15.62 4.67 15.97
N PRO A 499 -16.91 4.82 16.35
CA PRO A 499 -17.89 3.75 16.23
C PRO A 499 -17.98 3.19 14.81
N GLY A 500 -18.30 1.93 14.69
CA GLY A 500 -18.46 1.22 13.41
C GLY A 500 -18.07 -0.24 13.47
N ASP A 501 -18.10 -0.88 12.30
CA ASP A 501 -17.63 -2.24 12.15
C ASP A 501 -16.11 -2.20 11.92
N LEU A 502 -15.36 -2.88 12.79
CA LEU A 502 -13.90 -2.85 12.83
C LEU A 502 -13.37 -4.28 12.78
N ARG A 503 -12.25 -4.45 12.11
CA ARG A 503 -11.46 -5.68 12.20
C ARG A 503 -10.22 -5.42 13.02
N VAL A 504 -9.99 -6.30 13.98
CA VAL A 504 -8.80 -6.27 14.82
C VAL A 504 -7.75 -7.15 14.16
N THR A 505 -6.60 -6.58 13.87
CA THR A 505 -5.45 -7.32 13.32
C THR A 505 -4.28 -7.25 14.29
N VAL A 506 -3.56 -8.37 14.41
CA VAL A 506 -2.38 -8.48 15.26
C VAL A 506 -1.22 -8.93 14.38
N SER A 507 -0.14 -8.21 14.44
CA SER A 507 1.07 -8.56 13.69
C SER A 507 2.31 -8.39 14.55
N PRO A 508 3.33 -9.25 14.40
CA PRO A 508 4.63 -8.97 14.97
C PRO A 508 5.25 -7.80 14.21
N PHE A 509 5.68 -6.78 14.93
CA PHE A 509 6.42 -5.66 14.34
C PHE A 509 7.90 -5.99 14.27
N ILE A 510 8.39 -6.17 13.06
CA ILE A 510 9.83 -6.22 12.82
C ILE A 510 10.30 -4.78 12.66
N ASN A 511 11.08 -4.29 13.64
CA ASN A 511 11.66 -2.95 13.53
C ASN A 511 12.69 -2.96 12.40
N THR A 512 12.30 -2.44 11.23
CA THR A 512 13.16 -2.34 10.04
C THR A 512 14.34 -1.37 10.24
N PHE A 513 14.33 -0.59 11.32
CA PHE A 513 15.45 0.30 11.70
C PHE A 513 16.52 -0.38 12.58
N SER A 514 16.27 -1.59 13.08
CA SER A 514 17.30 -2.35 13.77
C SER A 514 18.20 -3.04 12.76
N TRP A 515 19.43 -2.57 12.61
CA TRP A 515 20.48 -3.07 11.70
C TRP A 515 20.98 -4.49 12.02
N THR A 516 20.50 -5.11 13.07
CA THR A 516 20.72 -6.54 13.28
C THR A 516 19.62 -7.29 12.54
N PRO A 517 19.94 -8.23 11.61
CA PRO A 517 18.95 -9.14 11.10
C PRO A 517 18.49 -9.99 12.28
N GLN A 518 17.45 -9.55 12.95
CA GLN A 518 16.66 -10.46 13.75
C GLN A 518 15.96 -11.36 12.72
N THR A 519 16.61 -12.46 12.37
CA THR A 519 15.87 -13.66 12.07
C THR A 519 14.80 -13.71 13.14
N LEU A 520 13.51 -13.67 12.77
CA LEU A 520 12.43 -13.95 13.69
C LEU A 520 12.88 -15.21 14.42
N SER A 521 13.38 -15.02 15.64
CA SER A 521 13.84 -16.17 16.43
C SER A 521 12.65 -17.11 16.52
N ASP A 522 12.87 -18.37 16.31
CA ASP A 522 11.85 -19.43 16.24
C ASP A 522 10.60 -19.24 17.14
N PRO A 523 10.68 -18.68 18.37
CA PRO A 523 9.49 -18.47 19.18
C PRO A 523 8.45 -17.53 18.57
N VAL A 524 8.85 -16.40 17.97
CA VAL A 524 7.90 -15.41 17.43
C VAL A 524 7.28 -15.91 16.12
N GLY A 525 8.05 -16.61 15.29
CA GLY A 525 7.56 -17.21 14.05
C GLY A 525 6.61 -18.40 14.26
N SER A 526 6.55 -18.95 15.49
CA SER A 526 5.67 -20.07 15.84
C SER A 526 4.35 -19.64 16.48
N ILE A 527 4.07 -18.35 16.58
CA ILE A 527 2.93 -17.80 17.31
C ILE A 527 1.76 -17.51 16.35
N PHE A 528 0.54 -17.79 16.83
CA PHE A 528 -0.69 -17.39 16.16
C PHE A 528 -1.68 -16.72 17.13
N VAL A 529 -2.66 -16.00 16.59
CA VAL A 529 -3.75 -15.39 17.35
C VAL A 529 -4.81 -16.43 17.60
N LYS A 530 -4.95 -16.86 18.85
CA LYS A 530 -5.91 -17.91 19.26
C LYS A 530 -7.32 -17.35 19.42
N SER A 531 -7.45 -16.19 20.05
CA SER A 531 -8.73 -15.51 20.21
C SER A 531 -8.55 -14.01 20.40
N ILE A 532 -9.54 -13.25 20.01
CA ILE A 532 -9.67 -11.83 20.33
C ILE A 532 -11.05 -11.62 20.90
N ARG A 533 -11.12 -11.10 22.13
CA ARG A 533 -12.38 -10.84 22.82
C ARG A 533 -12.50 -9.37 23.18
N TYR A 534 -13.70 -8.83 23.03
CA TYR A 534 -14.08 -7.53 23.58
C TYR A 534 -15.11 -7.74 24.68
N GLY A 535 -14.71 -7.61 25.92
CA GLY A 535 -15.48 -8.12 27.03
C GLY A 535 -15.67 -9.64 26.90
N ASN A 536 -16.91 -10.08 26.81
CA ASN A 536 -17.26 -11.51 26.66
C ASN A 536 -17.53 -11.93 25.21
N VAL A 537 -17.48 -11.02 24.26
CA VAL A 537 -17.78 -11.28 22.84
C VAL A 537 -16.50 -11.65 22.09
N ASP A 538 -16.52 -12.77 21.36
CA ASP A 538 -15.45 -13.11 20.41
C ASP A 538 -15.57 -12.22 19.17
N VAL A 539 -14.49 -11.50 18.85
CA VAL A 539 -14.43 -10.55 17.73
C VAL A 539 -13.39 -10.94 16.68
N LEU A 540 -12.78 -12.12 16.83
CA LEU A 540 -11.74 -12.59 15.92
C LEU A 540 -12.30 -12.95 14.54
N ASN A 541 -13.46 -13.61 14.49
CA ASN A 541 -14.06 -14.07 13.24
C ASN A 541 -14.99 -13.02 12.61
N ASP A 542 -15.86 -12.43 13.40
CA ASP A 542 -16.94 -11.56 12.93
C ASP A 542 -16.56 -10.07 12.94
N GLY A 543 -15.39 -9.75 13.53
CA GLY A 543 -14.96 -8.38 13.75
C GLY A 543 -15.58 -7.74 14.98
N LEU A 544 -15.16 -6.54 15.28
CA LEU A 544 -15.61 -5.72 16.40
C LEU A 544 -16.65 -4.72 15.92
N ARG A 545 -17.91 -4.89 16.34
CA ARG A 545 -18.94 -3.87 16.17
C ARG A 545 -18.94 -2.95 17.37
N LEU A 546 -18.42 -1.76 17.17
CA LEU A 546 -18.32 -0.73 18.21
C LEU A 546 -19.45 0.30 17.99
N GLU A 547 -20.48 0.26 18.81
CA GLU A 547 -21.60 1.23 18.76
C GLU A 547 -21.29 2.43 19.66
N THR A 548 -20.84 2.16 20.88
CA THR A 548 -20.43 3.16 21.86
C THR A 548 -19.17 2.69 22.58
N HIS A 549 -18.37 3.64 23.07
CA HIS A 549 -17.23 3.29 23.90
C HIS A 549 -17.68 2.94 25.32
N ASN A 550 -17.41 1.72 25.72
CA ASN A 550 -17.62 1.29 27.11
C ASN A 550 -16.23 1.21 27.78
N PRO A 551 -15.93 2.08 28.75
CA PRO A 551 -14.62 2.10 29.42
C PRO A 551 -14.34 0.85 30.25
N ASP A 552 -15.37 0.09 30.63
CA ASP A 552 -15.24 -1.12 31.43
C ASP A 552 -14.92 -2.35 30.59
N GLN A 553 -15.07 -2.26 29.26
CA GLN A 553 -14.75 -3.36 28.34
C GLN A 553 -13.34 -3.20 27.77
N ARG A 554 -12.60 -4.31 27.80
CA ARG A 554 -11.22 -4.38 27.28
C ARG A 554 -11.12 -5.36 26.15
N LEU A 555 -10.17 -5.12 25.27
CA LEU A 555 -9.80 -6.05 24.22
C LEU A 555 -8.76 -7.03 24.77
N GLN A 556 -9.08 -8.31 24.81
CA GLN A 556 -8.15 -9.35 25.20
C GLN A 556 -7.69 -10.11 23.94
N VAL A 557 -6.38 -10.11 23.70
CA VAL A 557 -5.74 -10.80 22.59
C VAL A 557 -4.95 -11.98 23.13
N VAL A 558 -5.40 -13.20 22.83
CA VAL A 558 -4.72 -14.42 23.27
C VAL A 558 -3.82 -14.93 22.15
N LEU A 559 -2.53 -15.06 22.46
CA LEU A 559 -1.50 -15.59 21.58
C LEU A 559 -1.06 -16.97 22.08
N ALA A 560 -0.96 -17.93 21.18
CA ALA A 560 -0.60 -19.31 21.48
C ALA A 560 0.45 -19.84 20.48
N THR A 561 1.09 -20.94 20.83
CA THR A 561 2.01 -21.65 19.93
C THR A 561 1.21 -22.39 18.86
N GLY A 562 1.49 -22.11 17.60
CA GLY A 562 0.90 -22.77 16.46
C GLY A 562 1.64 -24.04 16.03
N GLY A 563 1.03 -24.75 15.09
CA GLY A 563 1.68 -25.89 14.46
C GLY A 563 2.75 -25.49 13.44
N THR A 564 3.52 -26.48 13.02
CA THR A 564 4.53 -26.34 11.97
C THR A 564 4.29 -27.38 10.88
N LEU A 565 4.33 -26.94 9.63
CA LEU A 565 4.27 -27.79 8.45
C LEU A 565 5.58 -27.70 7.69
N ALA A 566 6.20 -28.83 7.42
CA ALA A 566 7.40 -28.90 6.58
C ALA A 566 7.16 -29.88 5.45
N GLY A 567 7.92 -29.76 4.37
CA GLY A 567 7.75 -30.69 3.26
C GLY A 567 8.65 -30.43 2.08
N ILE A 568 8.35 -31.15 1.01
CA ILE A 568 9.02 -31.02 -0.28
C ILE A 568 7.98 -30.84 -1.40
N VAL A 569 8.32 -30.03 -2.36
CA VAL A 569 7.54 -29.88 -3.61
C VAL A 569 8.30 -30.51 -4.75
N THR A 570 7.58 -31.31 -5.54
CA THR A 570 8.10 -31.94 -6.75
C THR A 570 7.25 -31.53 -7.96
N ASN A 571 7.80 -31.68 -9.16
CA ASN A 571 7.02 -31.62 -10.40
C ASN A 571 6.34 -32.98 -10.69
N ASP A 572 5.59 -33.07 -11.78
CA ASP A 572 4.93 -34.31 -12.21
C ASP A 572 5.91 -35.47 -12.55
N ARG A 573 7.21 -35.19 -12.64
CA ARG A 573 8.28 -36.20 -12.87
C ARG A 573 8.96 -36.64 -11.56
N GLY A 574 8.54 -36.10 -10.41
CA GLY A 574 9.15 -36.38 -9.10
C GLY A 574 10.44 -35.61 -8.82
N GLU A 575 10.81 -34.64 -9.68
CA GLU A 575 12.00 -33.81 -9.49
C GLU A 575 11.69 -32.68 -8.49
N ALA A 576 12.61 -32.42 -7.56
CA ALA A 576 12.46 -31.37 -6.58
C ALA A 576 12.34 -29.98 -7.24
N MET A 577 11.37 -29.19 -6.82
CA MET A 577 11.08 -27.91 -7.42
C MET A 577 11.47 -26.76 -6.54
N ALA A 578 12.55 -26.07 -6.89
CA ALA A 578 12.96 -24.82 -6.27
C ALA A 578 12.00 -23.67 -6.67
N ASN A 579 11.84 -22.69 -5.78
CA ASN A 579 11.02 -21.49 -6.00
C ASN A 579 9.54 -21.77 -6.30
N ALA A 580 9.01 -22.94 -5.97
CA ALA A 580 7.59 -23.21 -6.01
C ALA A 580 6.88 -22.44 -4.88
N LYS A 581 5.73 -21.87 -5.19
CA LYS A 581 4.89 -21.18 -4.20
C LYS A 581 4.02 -22.21 -3.48
N VAL A 582 4.20 -22.36 -2.19
CA VAL A 582 3.34 -23.18 -1.33
C VAL A 582 2.39 -22.28 -0.58
N ALA A 583 1.10 -22.56 -0.64
CA ALA A 583 0.10 -21.87 0.16
C ALA A 583 -0.75 -22.86 0.95
N LEU A 584 -1.00 -22.48 2.20
CA LEU A 584 -1.91 -23.15 3.11
C LEU A 584 -3.21 -22.35 3.16
N VAL A 585 -4.28 -22.93 2.70
CA VAL A 585 -5.61 -22.32 2.58
C VAL A 585 -6.50 -22.89 3.69
N PRO A 586 -7.13 -22.06 4.54
CA PRO A 586 -8.01 -22.53 5.59
C PRO A 586 -9.28 -23.19 5.03
N ASP A 587 -9.97 -23.96 5.88
CA ASP A 587 -11.29 -24.48 5.55
C ASP A 587 -12.23 -23.38 5.05
N PHE A 588 -13.21 -23.78 4.23
CA PHE A 588 -14.11 -22.83 3.53
C PHE A 588 -14.79 -21.84 4.48
N ALA A 589 -15.15 -22.28 5.69
CA ALA A 589 -15.83 -21.45 6.70
C ALA A 589 -14.96 -20.27 7.20
N TYR A 590 -13.63 -20.35 7.03
CA TYR A 590 -12.67 -19.37 7.54
C TYR A 590 -11.89 -18.64 6.45
N ARG A 591 -12.29 -18.74 5.19
CA ARG A 591 -11.59 -18.10 4.06
C ARG A 591 -11.69 -16.58 4.04
N ASN A 592 -12.50 -15.97 4.87
CA ASN A 592 -12.57 -14.53 5.11
C ASN A 592 -11.50 -14.02 6.10
N ARG A 593 -10.68 -14.91 6.65
CA ARG A 593 -9.63 -14.61 7.64
C ARG A 593 -8.26 -14.67 6.99
N ASP A 594 -7.70 -13.52 6.65
CA ASP A 594 -6.38 -13.40 6.02
C ASP A 594 -5.24 -13.94 6.90
N ASP A 595 -5.40 -13.84 8.21
CA ASP A 595 -4.42 -14.31 9.19
C ASP A 595 -4.26 -15.83 9.26
N LEU A 596 -5.18 -16.58 8.67
CA LEU A 596 -5.10 -18.04 8.58
C LEU A 596 -4.36 -18.51 7.33
N TYR A 597 -4.31 -17.69 6.29
CA TYR A 597 -3.53 -18.04 5.11
C TYR A 597 -2.04 -17.95 5.42
N ARG A 598 -1.30 -18.95 5.00
CA ARG A 598 0.17 -18.96 5.08
C ARG A 598 0.73 -19.30 3.71
N ASN A 599 1.83 -18.67 3.38
CA ASN A 599 2.53 -19.00 2.14
C ASN A 599 4.05 -18.94 2.36
N VAL A 600 4.76 -19.73 1.57
CA VAL A 600 6.21 -19.79 1.54
C VAL A 600 6.67 -20.17 0.14
N THR A 601 7.91 -19.85 -0.17
CA THR A 601 8.56 -20.30 -1.41
C THR A 601 9.56 -21.40 -1.06
N THR A 602 9.63 -22.47 -1.85
CA THR A 602 10.57 -23.57 -1.63
C THR A 602 12.02 -23.13 -1.87
N ASP A 603 12.93 -23.73 -1.14
CA ASP A 603 14.38 -23.55 -1.32
C ASP A 603 14.91 -24.25 -2.59
N ALA A 604 16.23 -24.17 -2.82
CA ALA A 604 16.88 -24.78 -3.98
C ALA A 604 16.72 -26.32 -4.07
N SER A 605 16.42 -26.98 -2.95
CA SER A 605 16.17 -28.42 -2.88
C SER A 605 14.66 -28.77 -2.89
N GLY A 606 13.79 -27.81 -3.19
CA GLY A 606 12.34 -27.99 -3.20
C GLY A 606 11.70 -28.09 -1.80
N ARG A 607 12.44 -27.83 -0.74
CA ARG A 607 11.94 -27.93 0.64
C ARG A 607 11.29 -26.64 1.10
N PHE A 608 10.29 -26.78 1.99
CA PHE A 608 9.63 -25.65 2.63
C PHE A 608 9.36 -25.93 4.11
N LYS A 609 9.21 -24.85 4.90
CA LYS A 609 8.76 -24.90 6.29
C LYS A 609 7.87 -23.71 6.58
N ILE A 610 6.69 -23.96 7.14
CA ILE A 610 5.70 -22.94 7.55
C ILE A 610 5.47 -23.13 9.05
N GLY A 611 5.68 -22.10 9.84
CA GLY A 611 5.40 -22.09 11.29
C GLY A 611 4.23 -21.17 11.65
N GLY A 612 3.82 -21.18 12.92
CA GLY A 612 2.79 -20.32 13.45
C GLY A 612 1.41 -20.55 12.83
N ILE A 613 1.13 -21.76 12.42
CA ILE A 613 -0.14 -22.12 11.81
C ILE A 613 -1.18 -22.29 12.93
N ALA A 614 -2.31 -21.59 12.83
CA ALA A 614 -3.42 -21.75 13.74
C ALA A 614 -3.95 -23.19 13.68
N LEU A 615 -4.48 -23.67 14.80
CA LEU A 615 -5.03 -25.04 14.86
C LEU A 615 -6.28 -25.15 14.00
N GLY A 616 -6.41 -26.22 13.25
CA GLY A 616 -7.58 -26.44 12.38
C GLY A 616 -7.28 -27.25 11.14
N ASP A 617 -8.28 -27.29 10.27
CA ASP A 617 -8.24 -27.99 8.99
C ASP A 617 -7.88 -27.03 7.85
N TYR A 618 -6.94 -27.47 7.03
CA TYR A 618 -6.40 -26.69 5.92
C TYR A 618 -6.29 -27.54 4.67
N ARG A 619 -6.09 -26.87 3.56
CA ARG A 619 -5.68 -27.47 2.31
C ARG A 619 -4.38 -26.84 1.82
N ALA A 620 -3.36 -27.66 1.60
CA ALA A 620 -2.06 -27.23 1.12
C ALA A 620 -1.98 -27.38 -0.40
N PHE A 621 -1.53 -26.34 -1.05
CA PHE A 621 -1.30 -26.30 -2.50
C PHE A 621 0.15 -25.89 -2.78
N ALA A 622 0.67 -26.32 -3.94
CA ALA A 622 1.93 -25.83 -4.47
C ALA A 622 1.74 -25.45 -5.95
N TRP A 623 2.32 -24.33 -6.36
CA TRP A 623 2.31 -23.89 -7.77
C TRP A 623 3.71 -23.62 -8.26
N GLU A 624 3.95 -23.90 -9.55
CA GLU A 624 5.14 -23.42 -10.25
C GLU A 624 5.18 -21.90 -10.29
N GLU A 625 4.03 -21.31 -10.64
CA GLU A 625 3.83 -19.88 -10.71
C GLU A 625 2.36 -19.56 -10.41
N ILE A 626 2.12 -18.59 -9.55
CA ILE A 626 0.81 -18.04 -9.24
C ILE A 626 0.97 -16.56 -8.84
N ALA A 627 0.02 -15.71 -9.22
CA ALA A 627 -0.02 -14.33 -8.78
C ALA A 627 -0.10 -14.25 -7.24
N ASP A 628 0.61 -13.29 -6.63
CA ASP A 628 0.63 -13.14 -5.18
C ASP A 628 -0.78 -12.90 -4.64
N GLY A 629 -1.19 -13.74 -3.69
CA GLY A 629 -2.51 -13.72 -3.08
C GLY A 629 -3.61 -14.46 -3.85
N ALA A 630 -3.39 -14.88 -5.11
CA ALA A 630 -4.42 -15.56 -5.90
C ALA A 630 -4.89 -16.90 -5.30
N TRP A 631 -4.12 -17.48 -4.38
CA TRP A 631 -4.57 -18.61 -3.54
C TRP A 631 -5.70 -18.25 -2.55
N GLN A 632 -6.14 -16.99 -2.50
CA GLN A 632 -7.33 -16.56 -1.76
C GLN A 632 -8.56 -16.43 -2.66
N ASP A 633 -8.39 -16.45 -3.99
CA ASP A 633 -9.48 -16.31 -4.94
C ASP A 633 -10.32 -17.60 -5.00
N PRO A 634 -11.61 -17.55 -4.66
CA PRO A 634 -12.48 -18.72 -4.76
C PRO A 634 -12.60 -19.29 -6.18
N GLU A 635 -12.44 -18.46 -7.23
CA GLU A 635 -12.48 -18.91 -8.61
C GLU A 635 -11.22 -19.71 -8.97
N VAL A 636 -10.04 -19.18 -8.59
CA VAL A 636 -8.77 -19.88 -8.79
C VAL A 636 -8.74 -21.19 -8.01
N LEU A 637 -9.17 -21.18 -6.76
CA LEU A 637 -9.19 -22.38 -5.93
C LEU A 637 -10.15 -23.44 -6.46
N ARG A 638 -11.30 -23.06 -7.00
CA ARG A 638 -12.28 -24.00 -7.57
C ARG A 638 -11.69 -24.85 -8.68
N GLU A 639 -10.84 -24.27 -9.52
CA GLU A 639 -10.19 -24.97 -10.63
C GLU A 639 -9.18 -26.03 -10.17
N VAL A 640 -8.57 -25.81 -9.01
CA VAL A 640 -7.46 -26.64 -8.49
C VAL A 640 -7.79 -27.33 -7.17
N GLU A 641 -9.03 -27.25 -6.69
CA GLU A 641 -9.44 -27.77 -5.38
C GLU A 641 -9.07 -29.25 -5.17
N SER A 642 -9.18 -30.08 -6.22
CA SER A 642 -8.83 -31.50 -6.17
C SER A 642 -7.32 -31.79 -6.07
N ARG A 643 -6.47 -30.82 -6.40
CA ARG A 643 -5.00 -30.94 -6.33
C ARG A 643 -4.44 -30.54 -4.95
N GLY A 644 -5.26 -29.89 -4.13
CA GLY A 644 -4.88 -29.52 -2.76
C GLY A 644 -4.90 -30.72 -1.82
N LYS A 645 -3.88 -30.84 -1.00
CA LYS A 645 -3.74 -31.90 0.00
C LYS A 645 -4.32 -31.45 1.36
N MET A 646 -5.24 -32.22 1.92
CA MET A 646 -5.82 -31.92 3.23
C MET A 646 -4.75 -32.07 4.32
N VAL A 647 -4.70 -31.12 5.24
CA VAL A 647 -3.77 -31.08 6.38
C VAL A 647 -4.55 -30.66 7.62
N ARG A 648 -4.46 -31.43 8.67
CA ARG A 648 -4.94 -31.04 9.98
C ARG A 648 -3.76 -30.59 10.82
N VAL A 649 -3.85 -29.43 11.44
CA VAL A 649 -2.79 -28.85 12.27
C VAL A 649 -3.23 -28.91 13.72
N GLY A 650 -2.47 -29.65 14.53
CA GLY A 650 -2.60 -29.76 15.97
C GLY A 650 -1.63 -28.86 16.72
N GLU A 651 -1.79 -28.75 18.05
CA GLU A 651 -0.92 -27.95 18.90
C GLU A 651 0.50 -28.55 18.98
N GLY A 652 1.50 -27.74 18.63
CA GLY A 652 2.90 -28.17 18.62
C GLY A 652 3.23 -29.29 17.63
N GLU A 653 2.29 -29.66 16.78
CA GLU A 653 2.47 -30.74 15.80
C GLU A 653 3.41 -30.31 14.68
N GLN A 654 4.31 -31.23 14.30
CA GLN A 654 5.16 -31.09 13.13
C GLN A 654 4.72 -32.14 12.09
N SER A 655 4.05 -31.66 11.05
CA SER A 655 3.60 -32.52 9.95
C SER A 655 4.57 -32.43 8.77
N ALA A 656 4.86 -33.58 8.15
CA ALA A 656 5.63 -33.66 6.91
C ALA A 656 4.71 -33.84 5.71
N LEU A 657 4.93 -33.11 4.63
CA LEU A 657 4.06 -33.08 3.46
C LEU A 657 4.83 -33.13 2.16
N GLU A 658 4.38 -33.99 1.26
CA GLU A 658 4.83 -33.98 -0.13
C GLU A 658 3.75 -33.39 -1.01
N LEU A 659 4.09 -32.39 -1.82
CA LEU A 659 3.20 -31.70 -2.74
C LEU A 659 3.72 -31.83 -4.17
N VAL A 660 2.82 -32.01 -5.11
CA VAL A 660 3.10 -31.91 -6.53
C VAL A 660 2.69 -30.51 -6.99
N ALA A 661 3.60 -29.81 -7.64
CA ALA A 661 3.32 -28.47 -8.10
C ALA A 661 2.26 -28.45 -9.19
N ILE A 662 1.34 -27.52 -9.07
CA ILE A 662 0.39 -27.19 -10.12
C ILE A 662 1.16 -26.39 -11.16
N PRO A 663 1.21 -26.84 -12.44
CA PRO A 663 1.90 -26.10 -13.49
C PRO A 663 1.40 -24.67 -13.58
N GLY A 664 2.32 -23.74 -13.84
CA GLY A 664 1.97 -22.37 -14.14
C GLY A 664 1.08 -22.34 -15.38
N GLY A 665 -0.22 -22.25 -15.19
CA GLY A 665 -1.16 -22.09 -16.28
C GLY A 665 -0.88 -20.77 -16.98
N ARG A 666 -1.11 -20.71 -18.29
CA ARG A 666 -1.33 -19.44 -18.98
C ARG A 666 -2.60 -18.83 -18.40
N GLN A 667 -2.46 -18.12 -17.25
CA GLN A 667 -3.55 -17.33 -16.66
C GLN A 667 -3.67 -16.01 -17.41
#